data_c8362836e7bd5b5bc387c72a69cb56bc
#
_entry.id   c8362836e7bd5b5bc387c72a69cb56bc
#
_cell.length_a   1.000
_cell.length_b   1.000
_cell.length_c   1.000
_cell.angle_alpha   90.00
_cell.angle_beta   90.00
_cell.angle_gamma   90.00
#
_symmetry.space_group_name_H-M   'P 1'
#
loop_
_entity.id
_entity.type
_entity.pdbx_description
1 polymer ?
#
loop_
_entity_poly.entity_id
_entity_poly.type
_entity_poly.pdbx_seq_one_letter_code
_entity_poly.pdbx_strand_id
1 'polypeptide(L)'
;MNNYRYIYSLNSVPDEKLGIIGGKAGSLSRMMGLKKLRVPEGYVLLADGLADGKLRAEAEAELRSLISDLDGSVTYAVRSSALNEDGAEASFAGQYETLTDVPKDGIFDAVTKVAESAESARVEVYTRSRAGEEGTGRVDDSGASTNGTDKRVDGMDSKSGIAIVIQRFVRPEFAGVLFTSDVITGKDDQFVGNYVRGEGEKLVSGAENAEEFRINAIKYRYSGSPEMKRYAKSLFKQCRAIRRSYGMPMDIEWAVSKKKVYILQARPITTLRRLNMDTYEVNGTRSGYKMITRTNVGEIFQKPVTPMTFSALEKINALLGFPDWLDNVDGQPYMNISVICSALVSFGMSEKGAANAIKDLVGTIPPGVKVPISPFSKREFFRTIKKIIFPKNKSKLNKKQKREMVEKLPEICRELMKEISALDSNPALKNYWDTVLLPKLNDGLASVMGASGTSLAPLFGTRKKISKIAGEDMANRLCGGCVGTLDCMKPVLLLEDVLSGKLSKEEYIRICGHRSTDEMELASPRPYEDPSFLDERLLQHKMSGMDLHAMRRNQEQAFAEALSEFKEKYPRKRKWIDKKIGKFARANTFREDLRSKGVWIFSVFRDYLRMIGKVNGLGDDIFMLTIDEAFALTAGEALSVEERIINRKKTYSRYLTQPSFPMLIVGPFDPEKWMQDPDRRSDFYCEDISSDVTSSSDVKGFPGAAGKITGTVRVVKSADLIGEIENGDILVTVSTNIGWTLAFPKVSAIVTDIGAPLSHAAIVAREFGIPAVVGCGNATTVLKTGDRVIVDGAAGTVTKV
;
A
#
# COMPACT_ATOMS: atom_id res chain seq x y z
N MET A 1 0.53 -11.22 45.89
CA MET A 1 1.39 -10.80 44.77
C MET A 1 2.21 -9.65 45.28
N ASN A 2 3.51 -9.81 45.35
CA ASN A 2 4.42 -8.75 45.75
C ASN A 2 4.32 -7.61 44.73
N ASN A 3 4.07 -6.38 45.21
CA ASN A 3 4.04 -5.19 44.34
C ASN A 3 5.49 -4.77 44.05
N TYR A 4 6.14 -5.48 43.13
CA TYR A 4 7.45 -5.09 42.64
C TYR A 4 7.35 -3.85 41.76
N ARG A 5 8.36 -2.98 41.84
CA ARG A 5 8.48 -1.78 41.01
C ARG A 5 9.27 -2.04 39.71
N TYR A 6 10.28 -2.89 39.79
CA TYR A 6 11.24 -3.15 38.72
C TYR A 6 11.07 -4.53 38.07
N ILE A 7 10.39 -5.47 38.70
CA ILE A 7 10.25 -6.85 38.19
C ILE A 7 8.78 -7.19 37.96
N TYR A 8 8.46 -7.64 36.75
CA TYR A 8 7.11 -8.05 36.38
C TYR A 8 7.09 -9.47 35.81
N SER A 9 6.02 -10.21 36.10
CA SER A 9 5.76 -11.43 35.34
C SER A 9 5.43 -11.08 33.90
N LEU A 10 6.00 -11.81 32.93
CA LEU A 10 5.73 -11.63 31.50
C LEU A 10 4.24 -11.74 31.12
N ASN A 11 3.44 -12.41 31.95
CA ASN A 11 1.98 -12.51 31.80
C ASN A 11 1.21 -11.25 32.14
N SER A 12 1.78 -10.34 32.92
CA SER A 12 1.06 -9.23 33.57
C SER A 12 1.84 -7.93 33.55
N VAL A 13 2.63 -7.72 32.52
CA VAL A 13 3.32 -6.44 32.30
C VAL A 13 2.28 -5.37 31.99
N PRO A 14 2.22 -4.24 32.74
CA PRO A 14 1.29 -3.14 32.46
C PRO A 14 1.59 -2.50 31.09
N ASP A 15 0.54 -2.07 30.37
CA ASP A 15 0.66 -1.45 29.04
C ASP A 15 1.63 -0.25 29.01
N GLU A 16 1.63 0.55 30.07
CA GLU A 16 2.52 1.70 30.28
C GLU A 16 4.01 1.33 30.39
N LYS A 17 4.32 0.09 30.72
CA LYS A 17 5.69 -0.43 30.86
C LYS A 17 6.19 -1.16 29.62
N LEU A 18 5.34 -1.46 28.65
CA LEU A 18 5.71 -2.19 27.45
C LEU A 18 6.82 -1.49 26.64
N GLY A 19 6.89 -0.17 26.70
CA GLY A 19 7.95 0.61 26.01
C GLY A 19 9.35 0.50 26.61
N ILE A 20 9.49 -0.06 27.83
CA ILE A 20 10.78 -0.12 28.55
C ILE A 20 11.24 -1.55 28.90
N ILE A 21 10.55 -2.58 28.39
CA ILE A 21 10.93 -4.00 28.59
C ILE A 21 11.79 -4.58 27.48
N GLY A 22 12.00 -3.85 26.39
CA GLY A 22 12.73 -4.31 25.20
C GLY A 22 11.96 -5.28 24.31
N GLY A 23 12.49 -5.52 23.10
CA GLY A 23 11.81 -6.28 22.06
C GLY A 23 11.53 -7.73 22.44
N LYS A 24 12.51 -8.45 22.98
CA LYS A 24 12.34 -9.87 23.38
C LYS A 24 11.26 -10.04 24.45
N ALA A 25 11.33 -9.24 25.54
CA ALA A 25 10.35 -9.32 26.61
C ALA A 25 8.94 -8.91 26.13
N GLY A 26 8.84 -7.86 25.32
CA GLY A 26 7.59 -7.41 24.71
C GLY A 26 6.95 -8.47 23.82
N SER A 27 7.77 -9.16 23.02
CA SER A 27 7.31 -10.27 22.17
C SER A 27 6.81 -11.45 23.01
N LEU A 28 7.54 -11.85 24.05
CA LEU A 28 7.13 -12.93 24.96
C LEU A 28 5.82 -12.58 25.69
N SER A 29 5.72 -11.38 26.26
CA SER A 29 4.50 -10.89 26.93
C SER A 29 3.29 -10.93 26.00
N ARG A 30 3.42 -10.43 24.78
CA ARG A 30 2.38 -10.46 23.77
C ARG A 30 1.96 -11.89 23.40
N MET A 31 2.91 -12.80 23.26
CA MET A 31 2.64 -14.21 22.94
C MET A 31 1.93 -14.94 24.09
N MET A 32 2.27 -14.66 25.35
CA MET A 32 1.59 -15.23 26.52
C MET A 32 0.11 -14.87 26.57
N GLY A 33 -0.27 -13.69 26.08
CA GLY A 33 -1.67 -13.29 25.94
C GLY A 33 -2.46 -14.08 24.87
N LEU A 34 -1.80 -14.88 24.01
CA LEU A 34 -2.45 -15.64 22.97
C LEU A 34 -2.92 -17.01 23.45
N LYS A 35 -4.22 -17.27 23.32
CA LYS A 35 -4.81 -18.57 23.69
C LYS A 35 -4.16 -19.72 22.88
N LYS A 36 -3.79 -20.80 23.57
CA LYS A 36 -3.24 -22.04 23.00
C LYS A 36 -1.77 -22.01 22.61
N LEU A 37 -1.02 -20.96 22.91
CA LEU A 37 0.43 -20.98 22.86
C LEU A 37 1.00 -21.55 24.16
N ARG A 38 2.15 -22.23 24.03
CA ARG A 38 2.95 -22.63 25.16
C ARG A 38 4.24 -21.84 25.13
N VAL A 39 4.28 -20.78 25.91
CA VAL A 39 5.46 -19.97 26.18
C VAL A 39 5.91 -20.30 27.59
N PRO A 40 7.19 -20.58 27.83
CA PRO A 40 7.68 -20.82 29.21
C PRO A 40 7.44 -19.60 30.09
N GLU A 41 7.04 -19.85 31.34
CA GLU A 41 6.84 -18.79 32.33
C GLU A 41 8.15 -18.03 32.59
N GLY A 42 8.03 -16.74 32.90
CA GLY A 42 9.18 -15.91 33.16
C GLY A 42 8.83 -14.53 33.68
N TYR A 43 9.89 -13.81 33.98
CA TYR A 43 9.84 -12.46 34.54
C TYR A 43 10.74 -11.55 33.72
N VAL A 44 10.47 -10.25 33.78
CA VAL A 44 11.29 -9.20 33.20
C VAL A 44 11.70 -8.21 34.27
N LEU A 45 13.01 -7.98 34.41
CA LEU A 45 13.60 -6.87 35.14
C LEU A 45 13.69 -5.67 34.17
N LEU A 46 13.03 -4.56 34.53
CA LEU A 46 13.01 -3.36 33.72
C LEU A 46 14.38 -2.71 33.59
N ALA A 47 14.60 -2.04 32.46
CA ALA A 47 15.82 -1.25 32.22
C ALA A 47 16.05 -0.19 33.32
N ASP A 48 15.00 0.40 33.86
CA ASP A 48 15.09 1.39 34.96
C ASP A 48 15.63 0.79 36.29
N GLY A 49 15.63 -0.53 36.44
CA GLY A 49 16.23 -1.27 37.56
C GLY A 49 17.75 -1.38 37.49
N LEU A 50 18.35 -0.96 36.35
CA LEU A 50 19.79 -0.95 36.12
C LEU A 50 20.33 0.50 36.08
N ALA A 51 21.59 0.67 36.51
CA ALA A 51 22.34 1.89 36.35
C ALA A 51 23.81 1.51 36.04
N ASP A 52 24.36 1.98 34.93
CA ASP A 52 25.73 1.70 34.47
C ASP A 52 26.11 0.20 34.51
N GLY A 53 25.19 -0.65 33.99
CA GLY A 53 25.38 -2.10 33.98
C GLY A 53 25.21 -2.80 35.35
N LYS A 54 24.79 -2.10 36.39
CA LYS A 54 24.62 -2.63 37.76
C LYS A 54 23.18 -2.52 38.22
N LEU A 55 22.74 -3.46 39.04
CA LEU A 55 21.44 -3.42 39.70
C LEU A 55 21.35 -2.25 40.69
N ARG A 56 20.24 -1.53 40.68
CA ARG A 56 19.88 -0.59 41.73
C ARG A 56 19.58 -1.37 43.02
N ALA A 57 19.83 -0.79 44.20
CA ALA A 57 19.61 -1.47 45.49
C ALA A 57 18.20 -2.01 45.68
N GLU A 58 17.17 -1.25 45.21
CA GLU A 58 15.77 -1.69 45.30
C GLU A 58 15.48 -2.84 44.33
N ALA A 59 16.02 -2.79 43.07
CA ALA A 59 15.87 -3.83 42.08
C ALA A 59 16.59 -5.12 42.50
N GLU A 60 17.75 -4.98 43.18
CA GLU A 60 18.46 -6.12 43.76
C GLU A 60 17.64 -6.79 44.86
N ALA A 61 17.04 -6.01 45.75
CA ALA A 61 16.17 -6.53 46.83
C ALA A 61 14.95 -7.28 46.25
N GLU A 62 14.32 -6.73 45.19
CA GLU A 62 13.22 -7.38 44.49
C GLU A 62 13.69 -8.67 43.82
N LEU A 63 14.86 -8.68 43.17
CA LEU A 63 15.42 -9.86 42.53
C LEU A 63 15.69 -10.99 43.54
N ARG A 64 16.29 -10.66 44.69
CA ARG A 64 16.52 -11.65 45.75
C ARG A 64 15.22 -12.21 46.29
N SER A 65 14.20 -11.38 46.46
CA SER A 65 12.87 -11.79 46.85
C SER A 65 12.24 -12.72 45.82
N LEU A 66 12.30 -12.35 44.50
CA LEU A 66 11.83 -13.21 43.43
C LEU A 66 12.56 -14.57 43.45
N ILE A 67 13.88 -14.57 43.55
CA ILE A 67 14.66 -15.81 43.56
C ILE A 67 14.21 -16.72 44.72
N SER A 68 13.88 -16.17 45.88
CA SER A 68 13.38 -16.98 47.00
C SER A 68 12.08 -17.72 46.67
N ASP A 69 11.22 -17.13 45.86
CA ASP A 69 9.90 -17.65 45.49
C ASP A 69 9.96 -18.62 44.26
N LEU A 70 11.09 -18.65 43.55
CA LEU A 70 11.22 -19.50 42.36
C LEU A 70 11.32 -21.01 42.67
N ASP A 71 10.87 -21.83 41.73
CA ASP A 71 10.94 -23.27 41.81
C ASP A 71 12.39 -23.75 41.65
N GLY A 72 12.99 -24.28 42.72
CA GLY A 72 14.35 -24.83 42.72
C GLY A 72 14.51 -26.18 42.00
N SER A 73 13.41 -26.81 41.58
CA SER A 73 13.48 -28.10 40.85
C SER A 73 13.67 -27.93 39.35
N VAL A 74 13.71 -26.68 38.86
CA VAL A 74 13.90 -26.31 37.46
C VAL A 74 15.04 -25.35 37.31
N THR A 75 15.54 -25.21 36.09
CA THR A 75 16.55 -24.22 35.73
C THR A 75 15.94 -23.09 34.90
N TYR A 76 16.70 -22.01 34.72
CA TYR A 76 16.25 -20.79 34.08
C TYR A 76 17.20 -20.38 32.95
N ALA A 77 16.66 -19.59 32.01
CA ALA A 77 17.44 -18.87 31.04
C ALA A 77 17.40 -17.37 31.37
N VAL A 78 18.56 -16.73 31.42
CA VAL A 78 18.70 -15.30 31.65
C VAL A 78 19.20 -14.66 30.38
N ARG A 79 18.42 -13.68 29.84
CA ARG A 79 18.62 -13.09 28.53
C ARG A 79 18.50 -11.58 28.59
N SER A 80 19.32 -10.85 27.85
CA SER A 80 19.11 -9.42 27.59
C SER A 80 17.90 -9.19 26.71
N SER A 81 17.25 -8.04 26.89
CA SER A 81 16.14 -7.52 26.05
C SER A 81 16.37 -6.03 25.81
N ALA A 82 17.09 -5.68 24.75
CA ALA A 82 17.37 -4.29 24.41
C ALA A 82 16.13 -3.59 23.86
N LEU A 83 16.00 -2.30 24.14
CA LEU A 83 14.87 -1.49 23.67
C LEU A 83 14.84 -1.37 22.14
N ASN A 84 16.00 -1.44 21.48
CA ASN A 84 16.15 -1.30 20.03
C ASN A 84 16.48 -2.62 19.30
N GLU A 85 16.44 -3.79 20.00
CA GLU A 85 16.93 -5.07 19.43
C GLU A 85 16.02 -5.66 18.34
N ASP A 86 14.71 -5.41 18.43
CA ASP A 86 13.68 -5.88 17.47
C ASP A 86 13.06 -4.73 16.65
N GLY A 87 13.73 -3.57 16.58
CA GLY A 87 13.35 -2.47 15.71
C GLY A 87 13.52 -2.87 14.23
N ALA A 88 12.70 -2.31 13.34
CA ALA A 88 12.70 -2.63 11.91
C ALA A 88 14.03 -2.30 11.19
N GLU A 89 15.00 -1.67 11.86
CA GLU A 89 16.18 -1.04 11.22
C GLU A 89 17.54 -1.70 11.52
N ALA A 90 17.67 -2.51 12.58
CA ALA A 90 18.93 -3.20 12.85
C ALA A 90 18.72 -4.55 13.54
N SER A 91 19.18 -5.61 12.94
CA SER A 91 19.29 -6.92 13.58
C SER A 91 20.65 -7.02 14.29
N PHE A 92 20.69 -6.69 15.59
CA PHE A 92 21.86 -6.94 16.45
C PHE A 92 21.86 -8.39 16.97
N ALA A 93 21.57 -9.35 16.09
CA ALA A 93 21.52 -10.76 16.45
C ALA A 93 22.91 -11.24 16.90
N GLY A 94 23.00 -11.74 18.14
CA GLY A 94 24.21 -12.39 18.66
C GLY A 94 25.19 -11.50 19.41
N GLN A 95 24.91 -10.21 19.62
CA GLN A 95 25.82 -9.30 20.35
C GLN A 95 25.62 -9.33 21.88
N TYR A 96 24.52 -9.90 22.36
CA TYR A 96 24.19 -9.89 23.79
C TYR A 96 24.18 -11.29 24.39
N GLU A 97 24.74 -11.41 25.62
CA GLU A 97 24.90 -12.70 26.30
C GLU A 97 23.54 -13.30 26.71
N THR A 98 23.42 -14.60 26.49
CA THR A 98 22.31 -15.43 26.98
C THR A 98 22.91 -16.57 27.81
N LEU A 99 22.46 -16.71 29.03
CA LEU A 99 22.85 -17.81 29.91
C LEU A 99 21.69 -18.78 30.06
N THR A 100 21.95 -20.05 29.73
CA THR A 100 20.94 -21.13 29.75
C THR A 100 21.26 -22.11 30.86
N ASP A 101 20.25 -22.91 31.24
CA ASP A 101 20.34 -23.97 32.28
C ASP A 101 20.86 -23.48 33.65
N VAL A 102 20.54 -22.22 34.01
CA VAL A 102 20.97 -21.57 35.25
C VAL A 102 20.14 -22.09 36.42
N PRO A 103 20.78 -22.69 37.46
CA PRO A 103 20.05 -23.13 38.66
C PRO A 103 19.54 -21.90 39.45
N LYS A 104 18.52 -22.11 40.28
CA LYS A 104 17.90 -21.04 41.08
C LYS A 104 18.93 -20.15 41.80
N ASP A 105 19.90 -20.77 42.45
CA ASP A 105 20.91 -20.05 43.25
C ASP A 105 21.92 -19.29 42.38
N GLY A 106 22.03 -19.62 41.08
CA GLY A 106 22.91 -18.93 40.12
C GLY A 106 22.26 -17.77 39.40
N ILE A 107 20.94 -17.51 39.60
CA ILE A 107 20.21 -16.48 38.86
C ILE A 107 20.75 -15.08 39.10
N PHE A 108 21.12 -14.77 40.34
CA PHE A 108 21.63 -13.45 40.69
C PHE A 108 22.92 -13.14 39.92
N ASP A 109 23.86 -14.06 39.91
CA ASP A 109 25.13 -13.93 39.19
C ASP A 109 24.93 -13.86 37.70
N ALA A 110 23.98 -14.67 37.17
CA ALA A 110 23.62 -14.64 35.77
C ALA A 110 23.00 -13.31 35.33
N VAL A 111 22.11 -12.71 36.12
CA VAL A 111 21.54 -11.37 35.88
C VAL A 111 22.64 -10.31 35.87
N THR A 112 23.56 -10.34 36.85
CA THR A 112 24.66 -9.42 36.95
C THR A 112 25.56 -9.52 35.70
N LYS A 113 25.94 -10.73 35.30
CA LYS A 113 26.80 -10.97 34.15
C LYS A 113 26.13 -10.51 32.83
N VAL A 114 24.86 -10.75 32.65
CA VAL A 114 24.09 -10.30 31.46
C VAL A 114 24.03 -8.76 31.45
N ALA A 115 23.85 -8.12 32.60
CA ALA A 115 23.82 -6.66 32.73
C ALA A 115 25.14 -6.02 32.34
N GLU A 116 26.26 -6.57 32.82
CA GLU A 116 27.63 -6.09 32.55
C GLU A 116 28.03 -6.30 31.08
N SER A 117 27.72 -7.47 30.51
CA SER A 117 27.94 -7.78 29.10
C SER A 117 27.22 -6.81 28.16
N ALA A 118 26.01 -6.48 28.53
CA ALA A 118 25.15 -5.59 27.75
C ALA A 118 25.69 -4.13 27.75
N GLU A 119 26.24 -3.66 28.83
CA GLU A 119 26.87 -2.34 28.91
C GLU A 119 28.17 -2.30 28.12
N SER A 120 28.98 -3.35 28.17
CA SER A 120 30.21 -3.48 27.36
C SER A 120 29.95 -3.42 25.86
N ALA A 121 28.94 -4.13 25.37
CA ALA A 121 28.52 -4.09 23.97
C ALA A 121 28.02 -2.70 23.52
N ARG A 122 27.35 -1.97 24.41
CA ARG A 122 26.91 -0.59 24.19
C ARG A 122 28.07 0.36 23.98
N VAL A 123 29.11 0.27 24.81
CA VAL A 123 30.32 1.10 24.73
C VAL A 123 31.03 0.83 23.40
N GLU A 124 31.13 -0.43 22.97
CA GLU A 124 31.77 -0.79 21.70
C GLU A 124 31.06 -0.22 20.47
N VAL A 125 29.73 -0.26 20.43
CA VAL A 125 28.93 0.35 19.36
C VAL A 125 29.12 1.87 19.32
N TYR A 126 29.13 2.52 20.48
CA TYR A 126 29.34 3.98 20.56
C TYR A 126 30.73 4.38 20.08
N THR A 127 31.76 3.57 20.40
CA THR A 127 33.15 3.81 19.97
C THR A 127 33.31 3.62 18.46
N ARG A 128 32.65 2.60 17.87
CA ARG A 128 32.67 2.36 16.41
C ARG A 128 31.96 3.45 15.61
N SER A 129 30.87 4.01 16.13
CA SER A 129 30.18 5.12 15.46
C SER A 129 31.01 6.40 15.42
N ARG A 130 31.77 6.68 16.48
CA ARG A 130 32.73 7.81 16.52
C ARG A 130 33.94 7.60 15.58
N ALA A 131 34.46 6.39 15.50
CA ALA A 131 35.60 6.07 14.62
C ALA A 131 35.24 6.11 13.13
N GLY A 132 33.95 5.92 12.78
CA GLY A 132 33.44 6.06 11.42
C GLY A 132 33.26 7.51 10.95
N GLU A 133 33.12 8.45 11.87
CA GLU A 133 33.01 9.89 11.53
C GLU A 133 34.37 10.56 11.32
N GLU A 134 35.46 10.02 11.87
CA GLU A 134 36.84 10.55 11.66
C GLU A 134 37.48 10.14 10.33
N GLY A 135 36.85 9.22 9.54
CA GLY A 135 37.41 8.66 8.30
C GLY A 135 37.10 9.41 7.00
N THR A 136 36.30 10.49 7.00
CA THR A 136 35.93 11.24 5.78
C THR A 136 36.30 12.72 5.79
N GLY A 137 37.34 13.10 6.52
CA GLY A 137 37.88 14.44 6.47
C GLY A 137 38.74 14.65 5.23
N ARG A 138 38.23 15.35 4.22
CA ARG A 138 39.04 15.98 3.17
C ARG A 138 39.96 17.03 3.82
N VAL A 139 41.23 16.90 3.59
CA VAL A 139 42.26 17.89 3.91
C VAL A 139 42.08 19.06 2.96
N ASP A 140 41.68 20.21 3.44
CA ASP A 140 41.89 21.50 2.78
C ASP A 140 42.83 22.34 3.65
N ASP A 141 43.90 22.73 3.01
CA ASP A 141 45.03 23.50 3.52
C ASP A 141 44.60 24.96 3.77
N SER A 142 44.30 25.31 5.01
CA SER A 142 44.44 26.71 5.44
C SER A 142 44.41 26.78 6.97
N GLY A 143 45.57 27.06 7.57
CA GLY A 143 45.75 27.13 9.01
C GLY A 143 45.05 28.33 9.66
N ALA A 144 44.30 28.03 10.71
CA ALA A 144 44.03 28.95 11.82
C ALA A 144 43.62 28.15 13.06
N SER A 145 44.49 28.14 14.03
CA SER A 145 44.26 27.65 15.40
C SER A 145 43.29 28.59 16.11
N THR A 146 42.15 28.07 16.58
CA THR A 146 41.40 28.73 17.67
C THR A 146 40.97 27.71 18.71
N ASN A 147 41.50 27.87 19.91
CA ASN A 147 41.05 27.24 21.16
C ASN A 147 39.56 27.51 21.39
N GLY A 148 38.78 26.47 21.49
CA GLY A 148 37.32 26.55 21.77
C GLY A 148 36.93 25.51 22.80
N THR A 149 36.82 25.96 24.02
CA THR A 149 36.22 25.42 25.23
C THR A 149 35.19 24.31 25.03
N ASP A 150 35.45 23.22 25.75
CA ASP A 150 34.59 22.10 26.08
C ASP A 150 33.17 22.58 26.53
N LYS A 151 32.19 22.57 25.66
CA LYS A 151 30.77 22.66 26.05
C LYS A 151 30.22 21.24 26.05
N ARG A 152 30.12 20.65 27.24
CA ARG A 152 29.25 19.52 27.52
C ARG A 152 27.84 19.90 27.04
N VAL A 153 27.35 19.19 26.04
CA VAL A 153 25.95 19.22 25.69
C VAL A 153 25.25 18.24 26.63
N ASP A 154 24.85 18.74 27.80
CA ASP A 154 23.87 18.09 28.66
C ASP A 154 22.51 18.27 27.99
N GLY A 155 21.91 17.17 27.50
CA GLY A 155 20.54 17.20 26.97
C GLY A 155 20.24 16.23 25.84
N MET A 156 20.78 15.00 25.87
CA MET A 156 20.25 13.89 25.09
C MET A 156 19.99 12.71 26.02
N ASP A 157 18.84 12.73 26.69
CA ASP A 157 18.25 11.54 27.29
C ASP A 157 17.79 10.58 26.16
N SER A 158 18.78 9.92 25.53
CA SER A 158 18.50 8.73 24.74
C SER A 158 18.18 7.60 25.74
N LYS A 159 16.92 7.25 25.89
CA LYS A 159 16.44 6.07 26.64
C LYS A 159 16.98 4.78 25.99
N SER A 160 18.25 4.54 26.05
CA SER A 160 18.92 3.29 25.67
C SER A 160 19.11 2.44 26.93
N GLY A 161 18.04 1.72 27.31
CA GLY A 161 18.09 0.79 28.45
C GLY A 161 18.00 -0.65 27.96
N ILE A 162 18.56 -1.57 28.76
CA ILE A 162 18.46 -3.01 28.55
C ILE A 162 17.66 -3.60 29.70
N ALA A 163 16.56 -4.26 29.40
CA ALA A 163 15.82 -5.09 30.34
C ALA A 163 16.39 -6.51 30.34
N ILE A 164 16.15 -7.27 31.42
CA ILE A 164 16.64 -8.66 31.52
C ILE A 164 15.44 -9.60 31.70
N VAL A 165 15.37 -10.64 30.88
CA VAL A 165 14.37 -11.69 30.95
C VAL A 165 14.93 -12.87 31.75
N ILE A 166 14.20 -13.31 32.78
CA ILE A 166 14.44 -14.52 33.54
C ILE A 166 13.31 -15.48 33.23
N GLN A 167 13.58 -16.52 32.43
CA GLN A 167 12.57 -17.43 31.92
C GLN A 167 12.89 -18.87 32.31
N ARG A 168 11.86 -19.66 32.63
CA ARG A 168 12.00 -21.10 32.90
C ARG A 168 12.65 -21.76 31.69
N PHE A 169 13.78 -22.45 31.91
CA PHE A 169 14.51 -23.17 30.86
C PHE A 169 13.76 -24.42 30.44
N VAL A 170 13.65 -24.61 29.16
CA VAL A 170 13.02 -25.81 28.56
C VAL A 170 14.13 -26.68 28.01
N ARG A 171 14.47 -27.77 28.72
CA ARG A 171 15.45 -28.76 28.22
C ARG A 171 14.91 -29.42 26.96
N PRO A 172 15.50 -29.20 25.77
CA PRO A 172 14.91 -29.62 24.52
C PRO A 172 15.31 -31.05 24.16
N GLU A 173 14.32 -31.80 23.65
CA GLU A 173 14.55 -33.04 22.86
C GLU A 173 14.89 -32.66 21.42
N PHE A 174 14.24 -31.58 20.93
CA PHE A 174 14.48 -30.91 19.66
C PHE A 174 14.36 -29.40 19.87
N ALA A 175 15.23 -28.66 19.22
CA ALA A 175 15.12 -27.22 19.14
C ALA A 175 15.32 -26.74 17.69
N GLY A 176 14.71 -25.61 17.33
CA GLY A 176 14.81 -25.14 15.97
C GLY A 176 14.19 -23.78 15.75
N VAL A 177 14.25 -23.36 14.51
CA VAL A 177 13.67 -22.13 14.00
C VAL A 177 12.59 -22.46 12.98
N LEU A 178 11.52 -21.68 12.93
CA LEU A 178 10.49 -21.80 11.90
C LEU A 178 10.15 -20.43 11.34
N PHE A 179 10.39 -20.25 10.06
CA PHE A 179 9.96 -19.10 9.29
C PHE A 179 8.52 -19.31 8.79
N THR A 180 7.64 -18.34 9.04
CA THR A 180 6.25 -18.44 8.59
C THR A 180 6.04 -17.96 7.14
N SER A 181 7.12 -17.75 6.42
CA SER A 181 7.23 -17.59 4.96
C SER A 181 8.56 -18.21 4.56
N ASP A 182 8.68 -18.66 3.33
CA ASP A 182 9.96 -19.11 2.78
C ASP A 182 10.85 -17.86 2.54
N VAL A 183 11.92 -17.72 3.31
CA VAL A 183 12.80 -16.54 3.28
C VAL A 183 13.64 -16.46 2.01
N ILE A 184 13.81 -17.56 1.27
CA ILE A 184 14.56 -17.62 0.03
C ILE A 184 13.68 -17.23 -1.13
N THR A 185 12.47 -17.82 -1.23
CA THR A 185 11.56 -17.59 -2.35
C THR A 185 10.49 -16.55 -2.06
N GLY A 186 10.38 -16.05 -0.83
CA GLY A 186 9.32 -15.14 -0.39
C GLY A 186 7.91 -15.76 -0.39
N LYS A 187 7.77 -17.08 -0.64
CA LYS A 187 6.45 -17.73 -0.73
C LYS A 187 5.77 -17.82 0.63
N ASP A 188 4.62 -17.19 0.75
CA ASP A 188 3.79 -17.16 1.96
C ASP A 188 2.99 -18.42 2.21
N ASP A 189 2.89 -19.30 1.24
CA ASP A 189 2.17 -20.58 1.34
C ASP A 189 3.00 -21.70 1.96
N GLN A 190 4.29 -21.47 2.24
CA GLN A 190 5.22 -22.40 2.85
C GLN A 190 5.75 -21.86 4.17
N PHE A 191 5.63 -22.66 5.24
CA PHE A 191 6.41 -22.49 6.46
C PHE A 191 7.65 -23.36 6.33
N VAL A 192 8.82 -22.78 6.57
CA VAL A 192 10.11 -23.50 6.47
C VAL A 192 10.74 -23.54 7.85
N GLY A 193 11.06 -24.72 8.32
CA GLY A 193 11.66 -24.92 9.63
C GLY A 193 12.94 -25.73 9.55
N ASN A 194 13.90 -25.35 10.37
CA ASN A 194 15.15 -26.07 10.59
C ASN A 194 15.24 -26.48 12.05
N TYR A 195 15.73 -27.68 12.32
CA TYR A 195 15.86 -28.16 13.69
C TYR A 195 17.09 -29.06 13.88
N VAL A 196 17.50 -29.16 15.13
CA VAL A 196 18.54 -30.09 15.62
C VAL A 196 18.01 -30.90 16.81
N ARG A 197 18.65 -32.00 17.14
CA ARG A 197 18.41 -32.74 18.39
C ARG A 197 19.16 -32.05 19.53
N GLY A 198 18.47 -31.90 20.67
CA GLY A 198 19.04 -31.22 21.84
C GLY A 198 18.95 -29.69 21.71
N GLU A 199 19.98 -28.99 22.14
CA GLU A 199 19.99 -27.55 22.33
C GLU A 199 20.13 -26.78 21.00
N GLY A 200 19.39 -25.68 20.87
CA GLY A 200 19.31 -24.88 19.66
C GLY A 200 20.51 -23.97 19.38
N GLU A 201 21.39 -23.77 20.36
CA GLU A 201 22.60 -22.95 20.20
C GLU A 201 23.51 -23.47 19.09
N LYS A 202 23.56 -24.78 18.91
CA LYS A 202 24.30 -25.46 17.85
C LYS A 202 23.77 -25.15 16.44
N LEU A 203 22.47 -24.86 16.33
CA LEU A 203 21.84 -24.47 15.08
C LEU A 203 22.22 -23.04 14.70
N VAL A 204 22.20 -22.11 15.66
CA VAL A 204 22.48 -20.68 15.44
C VAL A 204 23.98 -20.47 15.17
N SER A 205 24.86 -21.24 15.80
CA SER A 205 26.30 -21.19 15.58
C SER A 205 26.78 -21.90 14.29
N GLY A 206 25.89 -22.64 13.58
CA GLY A 206 26.27 -23.41 12.40
C GLY A 206 27.12 -24.65 12.72
N ALA A 207 27.19 -25.07 13.99
CA ALA A 207 28.04 -26.17 14.46
C ALA A 207 27.47 -27.58 14.13
N GLU A 208 26.19 -27.71 13.83
CA GLU A 208 25.55 -28.96 13.43
C GLU A 208 24.73 -28.79 12.14
N ASN A 209 24.69 -29.82 11.29
CA ASN A 209 23.82 -29.83 10.12
C ASN A 209 22.34 -29.93 10.56
N ALA A 210 21.59 -28.86 10.29
CA ALA A 210 20.18 -28.78 10.59
C ALA A 210 19.34 -29.63 9.63
N GLU A 211 18.34 -30.32 10.15
CA GLU A 211 17.33 -30.96 9.31
C GLU A 211 16.24 -29.95 8.92
N GLU A 212 15.96 -29.83 7.62
CA GLU A 212 14.88 -28.98 7.10
C GLU A 212 13.54 -29.72 7.07
N PHE A 213 12.47 -29.03 7.38
CA PHE A 213 11.10 -29.45 7.11
C PHE A 213 10.27 -28.30 6.58
N ARG A 214 9.22 -28.64 5.80
CA ARG A 214 8.30 -27.67 5.23
C ARG A 214 6.86 -28.01 5.57
N ILE A 215 6.03 -27.00 5.79
CA ILE A 215 4.60 -27.15 6.04
C ILE A 215 3.85 -26.22 5.09
N ASN A 216 3.04 -26.78 4.18
CA ASN A 216 2.15 -25.95 3.37
C ASN A 216 1.10 -25.28 4.28
N ALA A 217 1.09 -23.95 4.27
CA ALA A 217 0.29 -23.15 5.18
C ALA A 217 -1.21 -23.09 4.81
N ILE A 218 -1.57 -23.41 3.56
CA ILE A 218 -2.94 -23.38 3.05
C ILE A 218 -3.68 -24.69 3.40
N LYS A 219 -3.07 -25.84 3.06
CA LYS A 219 -3.72 -27.16 3.17
C LYS A 219 -3.14 -28.05 4.27
N TYR A 220 -2.22 -27.54 5.09
CA TYR A 220 -1.45 -28.31 6.07
C TYR A 220 -0.93 -29.63 5.48
N ARG A 221 0.13 -29.54 4.70
CA ARG A 221 0.89 -30.71 4.24
C ARG A 221 2.30 -30.60 4.78
N TYR A 222 2.72 -31.59 5.53
CA TYR A 222 4.06 -31.69 6.09
C TYR A 222 4.97 -32.44 5.13
N SER A 223 6.16 -31.92 4.92
CA SER A 223 7.28 -32.55 4.22
C SER A 223 8.53 -32.43 5.10
N GLY A 224 9.21 -33.52 5.34
CA GLY A 224 10.39 -33.60 6.19
C GLY A 224 10.47 -34.93 6.93
N SER A 225 11.33 -35.01 7.94
CA SER A 225 11.56 -36.21 8.75
C SER A 225 10.28 -36.76 9.40
N PRO A 226 10.07 -38.11 9.41
CA PRO A 226 8.96 -38.73 10.11
C PRO A 226 8.92 -38.40 11.61
N GLU A 227 10.06 -38.21 12.22
CA GLU A 227 10.21 -37.93 13.65
C GLU A 227 9.60 -36.60 14.02
N MET A 228 9.85 -35.54 13.23
CA MET A 228 9.29 -34.23 13.45
C MET A 228 7.80 -34.16 13.11
N LYS A 229 7.27 -35.04 12.25
CA LYS A 229 5.87 -35.03 11.79
C LYS A 229 4.85 -35.00 12.93
N ARG A 230 5.14 -35.68 14.05
CA ARG A 230 4.23 -35.75 15.22
C ARG A 230 4.05 -34.41 15.92
N TYR A 231 5.04 -33.49 15.82
CA TYR A 231 5.02 -32.18 16.42
C TYR A 231 4.58 -31.06 15.44
N ALA A 232 4.74 -31.32 14.15
CA ALA A 232 4.52 -30.36 13.09
C ALA A 232 3.12 -29.72 13.13
N LYS A 233 2.06 -30.50 13.47
CA LYS A 233 0.69 -29.94 13.56
C LYS A 233 0.51 -28.99 14.75
N SER A 234 1.16 -29.26 15.88
CA SER A 234 1.15 -28.38 17.05
C SER A 234 1.93 -27.10 16.78
N LEU A 235 3.14 -27.25 16.23
CA LEU A 235 4.01 -26.14 15.83
C LEU A 235 3.30 -25.23 14.82
N PHE A 236 2.76 -25.79 13.75
CA PHE A 236 2.00 -25.04 12.75
C PHE A 236 0.86 -24.21 13.35
N LYS A 237 0.07 -24.80 14.27
CA LYS A 237 -1.04 -24.08 14.91
C LYS A 237 -0.56 -22.88 15.74
N GLN A 238 0.54 -23.05 16.48
CA GLN A 238 1.11 -22.01 17.32
C GLN A 238 1.73 -20.91 16.45
N CYS A 239 2.59 -21.26 15.49
CA CYS A 239 3.23 -20.29 14.58
C CYS A 239 2.21 -19.51 13.74
N ARG A 240 1.14 -20.18 13.27
CA ARG A 240 0.04 -19.52 12.57
C ARG A 240 -0.72 -18.53 13.47
N ALA A 241 -0.85 -18.80 14.76
CA ALA A 241 -1.49 -17.89 15.70
C ALA A 241 -0.61 -16.64 15.95
N ILE A 242 0.71 -16.84 16.07
CA ILE A 242 1.70 -15.77 16.20
C ILE A 242 1.65 -14.88 14.94
N ARG A 243 1.88 -15.44 13.74
CA ARG A 243 1.81 -14.69 12.48
C ARG A 243 0.53 -13.86 12.36
N ARG A 244 -0.62 -14.39 12.78
CA ARG A 244 -1.89 -13.66 12.77
C ARG A 244 -1.93 -12.50 13.74
N SER A 245 -1.34 -12.69 14.93
CA SER A 245 -1.30 -11.63 15.94
C SER A 245 -0.41 -10.46 15.52
N TYR A 246 0.69 -10.77 14.84
CA TYR A 246 1.63 -9.75 14.35
C TYR A 246 1.23 -9.17 12.99
N GLY A 247 0.42 -9.89 12.20
CA GLY A 247 -0.02 -9.45 10.87
C GLY A 247 1.06 -9.53 9.79
N MET A 248 2.21 -10.15 10.06
CA MET A 248 3.36 -10.23 9.17
C MET A 248 4.10 -11.58 9.27
N PRO A 249 4.98 -11.92 8.31
CA PRO A 249 5.87 -13.08 8.42
C PRO A 249 6.76 -13.01 9.64
N MET A 250 6.93 -14.15 10.32
CA MET A 250 7.62 -14.27 11.60
C MET A 250 8.70 -15.35 11.54
N ASP A 251 9.82 -15.05 12.16
CA ASP A 251 10.88 -15.96 12.55
C ASP A 251 10.61 -16.40 14.00
N ILE A 252 10.45 -17.71 14.22
CA ILE A 252 9.98 -18.26 15.49
C ILE A 252 10.93 -19.32 15.99
N GLU A 253 11.53 -19.08 17.15
CA GLU A 253 12.32 -20.08 17.89
C GLU A 253 11.41 -20.97 18.71
N TRP A 254 11.63 -22.27 18.64
CA TRP A 254 10.82 -23.26 19.33
C TRP A 254 11.64 -24.41 19.87
N ALA A 255 11.07 -25.10 20.86
CA ALA A 255 11.64 -26.32 21.42
C ALA A 255 10.56 -27.39 21.67
N VAL A 256 10.94 -28.65 21.61
CA VAL A 256 10.14 -29.76 22.07
C VAL A 256 10.75 -30.31 23.35
N SER A 257 9.95 -30.39 24.39
CA SER A 257 10.30 -31.02 25.66
C SER A 257 9.12 -31.77 26.23
N LYS A 258 9.36 -32.97 26.76
CA LYS A 258 8.31 -33.84 27.31
C LYS A 258 7.11 -34.00 26.34
N LYS A 259 7.44 -34.22 25.05
CA LYS A 259 6.47 -34.34 23.94
C LYS A 259 5.57 -33.13 23.70
N LYS A 260 5.92 -31.96 24.22
CA LYS A 260 5.19 -30.69 24.04
C LYS A 260 6.05 -29.66 23.28
N VAL A 261 5.40 -28.92 22.39
CA VAL A 261 6.04 -27.80 21.64
C VAL A 261 5.91 -26.55 22.46
N TYR A 262 7.03 -25.85 22.69
CA TYR A 262 7.15 -24.56 23.35
C TYR A 262 7.65 -23.53 22.34
N ILE A 263 7.15 -22.30 22.43
CA ILE A 263 7.66 -21.14 21.68
C ILE A 263 8.58 -20.37 22.62
N LEU A 264 9.81 -20.14 22.16
CA LEU A 264 10.87 -19.52 22.96
C LEU A 264 11.05 -18.05 22.61
N GLN A 265 10.88 -17.70 21.32
CA GLN A 265 10.99 -16.34 20.80
C GLN A 265 10.19 -16.23 19.50
N ALA A 266 9.75 -15.00 19.17
CA ALA A 266 9.21 -14.69 17.86
C ALA A 266 9.59 -13.25 17.49
N ARG A 267 10.10 -13.06 16.27
CA ARG A 267 10.46 -11.76 15.71
C ARG A 267 9.96 -11.65 14.27
N PRO A 268 9.71 -10.43 13.77
CA PRO A 268 9.41 -10.22 12.35
C PRO A 268 10.57 -10.69 11.46
N ILE A 269 10.24 -11.27 10.30
CA ILE A 269 11.24 -11.56 9.27
C ILE A 269 11.57 -10.23 8.57
N THR A 270 12.70 -9.64 8.93
CA THR A 270 13.11 -8.32 8.40
C THR A 270 13.64 -8.36 6.98
N THR A 271 14.06 -9.54 6.49
CA THR A 271 14.60 -9.72 5.12
C THR A 271 13.53 -9.67 4.03
N LEU A 272 12.25 -9.89 4.38
CA LEU A 272 11.16 -9.93 3.40
C LEU A 272 10.47 -8.58 3.16
N ARG A 273 10.64 -7.60 4.03
CA ARG A 273 10.11 -6.24 3.85
C ARG A 273 10.91 -5.26 4.70
N ARG A 274 11.51 -4.28 4.08
CA ARG A 274 12.07 -3.13 4.79
C ARG A 274 11.56 -1.85 4.14
N LEU A 275 10.65 -1.18 4.82
CA LEU A 275 10.40 0.23 4.60
C LEU A 275 11.34 0.99 5.55
N ASN A 276 12.29 1.72 4.99
CA ASN A 276 13.07 2.66 5.76
C ASN A 276 12.19 3.87 6.08
N MET A 277 11.90 4.10 7.36
CA MET A 277 11.01 5.18 7.77
C MET A 277 11.63 6.57 7.59
N ASP A 278 12.94 6.69 7.54
CA ASP A 278 13.62 7.98 7.37
C ASP A 278 13.71 8.40 5.91
N THR A 279 14.00 7.47 5.01
CA THR A 279 14.05 7.74 3.56
C THR A 279 12.75 7.42 2.83
N TYR A 280 11.85 6.66 3.46
CA TYR A 280 10.64 6.08 2.87
C TYR A 280 10.93 5.17 1.67
N GLU A 281 12.13 4.62 1.63
CA GLU A 281 12.52 3.61 0.65
C GLU A 281 12.04 2.24 1.06
N VAL A 282 11.65 1.46 0.07
CA VAL A 282 11.33 0.05 0.26
C VAL A 282 12.42 -0.76 -0.41
N ASN A 283 13.24 -1.47 0.37
CA ASN A 283 14.29 -2.34 -0.19
C ASN A 283 13.71 -3.47 -1.04
N GLY A 284 14.38 -3.80 -2.14
CA GLY A 284 13.97 -4.51 -3.33
C GLY A 284 13.27 -5.86 -3.21
N THR A 285 13.33 -6.60 -2.11
CA THR A 285 12.60 -7.87 -1.95
C THR A 285 11.35 -7.64 -1.13
N ARG A 286 10.27 -7.29 -1.81
CA ARG A 286 9.03 -6.89 -1.15
C ARG A 286 8.12 -8.07 -0.91
N SER A 287 7.65 -8.13 0.28
CA SER A 287 6.37 -8.73 0.71
C SER A 287 5.98 -10.06 0.07
N GLY A 288 6.92 -11.00 -0.09
CA GLY A 288 6.58 -12.37 -0.46
C GLY A 288 6.22 -12.56 -1.94
N TYR A 289 5.97 -13.80 -2.32
CA TYR A 289 5.62 -14.18 -3.69
C TYR A 289 4.15 -13.85 -3.96
N LYS A 290 3.90 -12.68 -4.56
CA LYS A 290 2.57 -12.11 -4.83
C LYS A 290 2.43 -11.79 -6.31
N MET A 291 1.18 -11.69 -6.75
CA MET A 291 0.82 -11.05 -8.01
C MET A 291 0.25 -9.67 -7.69
N ILE A 292 0.89 -8.64 -8.18
CA ILE A 292 0.47 -7.26 -8.04
C ILE A 292 0.29 -6.60 -9.40
N THR A 293 -0.62 -5.65 -9.52
CA THR A 293 -0.92 -5.00 -10.81
C THR A 293 -1.19 -3.50 -10.66
N ARG A 294 -0.81 -2.74 -11.70
CA ARG A 294 -1.17 -1.33 -11.85
C ARG A 294 -2.36 -1.08 -12.77
N THR A 295 -2.96 -2.09 -13.38
CA THR A 295 -3.97 -1.95 -14.45
C THR A 295 -5.08 -0.95 -14.10
N ASN A 296 -5.53 -0.92 -12.84
CA ASN A 296 -6.56 0.04 -12.39
C ASN A 296 -5.97 1.21 -11.61
N VAL A 297 -4.99 0.92 -10.74
CA VAL A 297 -4.40 1.94 -9.86
C VAL A 297 -3.54 2.92 -10.66
N GLY A 298 -2.89 2.46 -11.73
CA GLY A 298 -2.03 3.28 -12.59
C GLY A 298 -2.80 4.34 -13.42
N GLU A 299 -4.11 4.19 -13.59
CA GLU A 299 -4.95 5.25 -14.16
C GLU A 299 -5.19 6.39 -13.17
N ILE A 300 -5.19 6.07 -11.88
CA ILE A 300 -5.43 7.02 -10.80
C ILE A 300 -4.12 7.71 -10.40
N PHE A 301 -3.04 6.93 -10.30
CA PHE A 301 -1.72 7.37 -9.89
C PHE A 301 -0.73 7.14 -11.03
N GLN A 302 -0.58 8.13 -11.90
CA GLN A 302 0.34 8.05 -13.05
C GLN A 302 1.80 8.26 -12.63
N LYS A 303 2.02 9.11 -11.63
CA LYS A 303 3.31 9.41 -11.01
C LYS A 303 3.46 8.65 -9.68
N PRO A 304 4.67 8.48 -9.18
CA PRO A 304 4.90 8.05 -7.81
C PRO A 304 4.13 8.92 -6.82
N VAL A 305 3.61 8.31 -5.76
CA VAL A 305 2.87 9.03 -4.71
C VAL A 305 3.78 9.38 -3.54
N THR A 306 3.43 10.46 -2.84
CA THR A 306 4.14 10.90 -1.65
C THR A 306 3.94 9.93 -0.48
N PRO A 307 4.82 9.94 0.54
CA PRO A 307 4.65 9.18 1.78
C PRO A 307 3.30 9.42 2.45
N MET A 308 2.83 10.68 2.45
CA MET A 308 1.52 11.06 2.98
C MET A 308 0.40 10.32 2.25
N THR A 309 0.38 10.39 0.94
CA THR A 309 -0.66 9.75 0.13
C THR A 309 -0.65 8.24 0.31
N PHE A 310 0.53 7.60 0.27
CA PHE A 310 0.61 6.16 0.41
C PHE A 310 0.15 5.69 1.79
N SER A 311 0.58 6.35 2.87
CA SER A 311 0.17 6.02 4.23
C SER A 311 -1.33 6.25 4.47
N ALA A 312 -1.93 7.28 3.84
CA ALA A 312 -3.38 7.51 3.87
C ALA A 312 -4.14 6.38 3.17
N LEU A 313 -3.66 5.92 2.01
CA LEU A 313 -4.24 4.79 1.29
C LEU A 313 -4.16 3.49 2.09
N GLU A 314 -3.05 3.22 2.77
CA GLU A 314 -2.91 2.06 3.67
C GLU A 314 -3.93 2.11 4.82
N LYS A 315 -4.15 3.27 5.42
CA LYS A 315 -5.19 3.45 6.46
C LYS A 315 -6.60 3.18 5.93
N ILE A 316 -6.92 3.69 4.75
CA ILE A 316 -8.21 3.44 4.08
C ILE A 316 -8.38 1.93 3.82
N ASN A 317 -7.36 1.25 3.30
CA ASN A 317 -7.40 -0.19 3.06
C ASN A 317 -7.59 -1.00 4.34
N ALA A 318 -6.90 -0.63 5.41
CA ALA A 318 -7.08 -1.26 6.71
C ALA A 318 -8.51 -1.09 7.24
N LEU A 319 -9.13 0.09 7.04
CA LEU A 319 -10.54 0.34 7.37
C LEU A 319 -11.49 -0.51 6.53
N LEU A 320 -11.16 -0.74 5.25
CA LEU A 320 -11.93 -1.60 4.34
C LEU A 320 -11.75 -3.09 4.61
N GLY A 321 -10.77 -3.46 5.45
CA GLY A 321 -10.52 -4.83 5.86
C GLY A 321 -9.69 -5.68 4.92
N PHE A 322 -8.96 -5.01 4.06
CA PHE A 322 -8.00 -5.64 3.15
C PHE A 322 -6.60 -5.05 3.43
N PRO A 323 -5.95 -5.41 4.54
CA PRO A 323 -4.71 -4.78 4.96
C PRO A 323 -3.57 -4.89 3.93
N ASP A 324 -3.54 -5.94 3.11
CA ASP A 324 -2.50 -6.14 2.09
C ASP A 324 -3.00 -5.87 0.66
N TRP A 325 -4.03 -5.03 0.49
CA TRP A 325 -4.61 -4.73 -0.82
C TRP A 325 -3.68 -3.94 -1.74
N LEU A 326 -2.93 -2.99 -1.19
CA LEU A 326 -1.98 -2.16 -1.92
C LEU A 326 -0.55 -2.57 -1.58
N ASP A 327 0.29 -2.52 -2.60
CA ASP A 327 1.74 -2.63 -2.50
C ASP A 327 2.39 -1.36 -3.08
N ASN A 328 3.63 -1.09 -2.70
CA ASN A 328 4.39 0.08 -3.14
C ASN A 328 5.65 -0.38 -3.86
N VAL A 329 5.84 0.00 -5.11
CA VAL A 329 7.06 -0.23 -5.87
C VAL A 329 7.66 1.13 -6.22
N ASP A 330 8.65 1.57 -5.44
CA ASP A 330 9.32 2.87 -5.56
C ASP A 330 8.35 4.04 -5.74
N GLY A 331 7.44 4.17 -4.78
CA GLY A 331 6.40 5.20 -4.81
C GLY A 331 5.22 4.90 -5.74
N GLN A 332 5.28 3.88 -6.58
CA GLN A 332 4.19 3.52 -7.48
C GLN A 332 3.23 2.52 -6.81
N PRO A 333 1.95 2.86 -6.60
CA PRO A 333 0.98 1.95 -5.99
C PRO A 333 0.60 0.79 -6.92
N TYR A 334 0.51 -0.40 -6.36
CA TYR A 334 0.05 -1.63 -7.00
C TYR A 334 -1.08 -2.28 -6.21
N MET A 335 -2.03 -2.89 -6.89
CA MET A 335 -3.09 -3.67 -6.26
C MET A 335 -2.65 -5.14 -6.13
N ASN A 336 -2.76 -5.71 -4.94
CA ASN A 336 -2.41 -7.09 -4.66
C ASN A 336 -3.56 -8.04 -5.03
N ILE A 337 -3.40 -8.70 -6.16
CA ILE A 337 -4.38 -9.63 -6.73
C ILE A 337 -4.39 -10.97 -6.00
N SER A 338 -3.25 -11.39 -5.46
CA SER A 338 -3.14 -12.64 -4.70
C SER A 338 -4.11 -12.67 -3.50
N VAL A 339 -4.34 -11.54 -2.84
CA VAL A 339 -5.30 -11.43 -1.73
C VAL A 339 -6.73 -11.74 -2.19
N ILE A 340 -7.15 -11.19 -3.34
CA ILE A 340 -8.49 -11.43 -3.91
C ILE A 340 -8.66 -12.90 -4.28
N CYS A 341 -7.69 -13.46 -5.02
CA CYS A 341 -7.73 -14.85 -5.42
C CYS A 341 -7.70 -15.81 -4.22
N SER A 342 -6.89 -15.49 -3.21
CA SER A 342 -6.82 -16.26 -1.96
C SER A 342 -8.15 -16.27 -1.21
N ALA A 343 -8.87 -15.14 -1.20
CA ALA A 343 -10.21 -15.07 -0.67
C ALA A 343 -11.17 -15.97 -1.46
N LEU A 344 -11.24 -15.83 -2.79
CA LEU A 344 -12.13 -16.63 -3.65
C LEU A 344 -11.86 -18.13 -3.51
N VAL A 345 -10.58 -18.54 -3.51
CA VAL A 345 -10.19 -19.96 -3.33
C VAL A 345 -10.56 -20.44 -1.93
N SER A 346 -10.40 -19.63 -0.90
CA SER A 346 -10.79 -20.02 0.45
C SER A 346 -12.31 -20.23 0.60
N PHE A 347 -13.13 -19.54 -0.23
CA PHE A 347 -14.59 -19.72 -0.31
C PHE A 347 -15.01 -20.90 -1.21
N GLY A 348 -14.07 -21.67 -1.75
CA GLY A 348 -14.33 -22.91 -2.48
C GLY A 348 -14.22 -22.79 -3.99
N MET A 349 -13.82 -21.62 -4.54
CA MET A 349 -13.53 -21.50 -5.96
C MET A 349 -12.21 -22.22 -6.30
N SER A 350 -12.12 -22.81 -7.50
CA SER A 350 -10.84 -23.32 -7.98
C SER A 350 -9.87 -22.19 -8.29
N GLU A 351 -8.56 -22.42 -8.20
CA GLU A 351 -7.54 -21.41 -8.54
C GLU A 351 -7.74 -20.84 -9.95
N LYS A 352 -8.01 -21.73 -10.94
CA LYS A 352 -8.33 -21.32 -12.32
C LYS A 352 -9.62 -20.49 -12.39
N GLY A 353 -10.64 -20.85 -11.61
CA GLY A 353 -11.90 -20.09 -11.50
C GLY A 353 -11.66 -18.71 -10.90
N ALA A 354 -10.87 -18.61 -9.83
CA ALA A 354 -10.51 -17.35 -9.21
C ALA A 354 -9.73 -16.44 -10.17
N ALA A 355 -8.71 -16.97 -10.87
CA ALA A 355 -7.95 -16.24 -11.88
C ALA A 355 -8.85 -15.72 -13.02
N ASN A 356 -9.81 -16.53 -13.48
CA ASN A 356 -10.76 -16.09 -14.51
C ASN A 356 -11.73 -15.01 -14.02
N ALA A 357 -12.12 -15.05 -12.74
CA ALA A 357 -13.03 -14.07 -12.17
C ALA A 357 -12.44 -12.66 -12.05
N ILE A 358 -11.10 -12.56 -12.00
CA ILE A 358 -10.39 -11.29 -11.87
C ILE A 358 -9.86 -10.73 -13.19
N LYS A 359 -10.05 -11.41 -14.33
CA LYS A 359 -9.54 -10.97 -15.64
C LYS A 359 -9.90 -9.53 -15.99
N ASP A 360 -11.13 -9.13 -15.67
CA ASP A 360 -11.59 -7.76 -15.95
C ASP A 360 -10.92 -6.70 -15.05
N LEU A 361 -10.25 -7.12 -13.96
CA LEU A 361 -9.49 -6.27 -13.04
C LEU A 361 -8.00 -6.20 -13.39
N VAL A 362 -7.44 -7.30 -13.87
CA VAL A 362 -5.98 -7.46 -14.04
C VAL A 362 -5.55 -7.27 -15.49
N GLY A 363 -6.48 -7.37 -16.41
CA GLY A 363 -6.17 -7.52 -17.81
C GLY A 363 -5.79 -8.97 -18.17
N THR A 364 -5.03 -9.15 -19.22
CA THR A 364 -4.62 -10.48 -19.67
C THR A 364 -3.47 -11.00 -18.82
N ILE A 365 -3.70 -12.12 -18.11
CA ILE A 365 -2.61 -12.85 -17.44
C ILE A 365 -1.87 -13.65 -18.51
N PRO A 366 -0.53 -13.49 -18.64
CA PRO A 366 0.25 -14.21 -19.64
C PRO A 366 0.11 -15.73 -19.51
N PRO A 367 0.22 -16.49 -20.64
CA PRO A 367 0.20 -17.94 -20.59
C PRO A 367 1.29 -18.50 -19.68
N GLY A 368 0.95 -19.51 -18.89
CA GLY A 368 1.89 -20.14 -17.94
C GLY A 368 1.99 -19.44 -16.57
N VAL A 369 1.59 -18.18 -16.44
CA VAL A 369 1.61 -17.44 -15.16
C VAL A 369 0.49 -17.93 -14.24
N LYS A 370 0.86 -18.33 -13.03
CA LYS A 370 -0.10 -18.73 -11.98
C LYS A 370 -0.24 -17.62 -10.96
N VAL A 371 -1.48 -17.38 -10.53
CA VAL A 371 -1.72 -16.43 -9.42
C VAL A 371 -1.29 -17.08 -8.11
N PRO A 372 -0.33 -16.51 -7.38
CA PRO A 372 0.07 -17.03 -6.09
C PRO A 372 -1.10 -16.95 -5.09
N ILE A 373 -1.30 -18.01 -4.33
CA ILE A 373 -2.37 -18.12 -3.32
C ILE A 373 -1.74 -18.12 -1.93
N SER A 374 -2.05 -17.11 -1.15
CA SER A 374 -1.59 -16.94 0.23
C SER A 374 -2.60 -17.50 1.25
N PRO A 375 -2.18 -17.81 2.50
CA PRO A 375 -3.10 -18.19 3.55
C PRO A 375 -4.15 -17.10 3.82
N PHE A 376 -5.43 -17.44 3.71
CA PHE A 376 -6.55 -16.52 3.92
C PHE A 376 -7.43 -16.97 5.09
N SER A 377 -7.73 -16.06 6.01
CA SER A 377 -8.55 -16.32 7.18
C SER A 377 -9.99 -15.87 6.97
N LYS A 378 -10.90 -16.80 6.67
CA LYS A 378 -12.34 -16.51 6.60
C LYS A 378 -12.87 -15.82 7.85
N ARG A 379 -12.39 -16.23 9.04
CA ARG A 379 -12.85 -15.66 10.31
C ARG A 379 -12.45 -14.19 10.45
N GLU A 380 -11.23 -13.85 10.04
CA GLU A 380 -10.76 -12.46 10.04
C GLU A 380 -11.50 -11.64 8.98
N PHE A 381 -11.66 -12.17 7.79
CA PHE A 381 -12.45 -11.56 6.73
C PHE A 381 -13.88 -11.24 7.19
N PHE A 382 -14.61 -12.23 7.74
CA PHE A 382 -15.95 -11.98 8.26
C PHE A 382 -15.97 -11.03 9.46
N ARG A 383 -14.95 -11.08 10.33
CA ARG A 383 -14.83 -10.12 11.43
C ARG A 383 -14.62 -8.70 10.91
N THR A 384 -13.85 -8.54 9.85
CA THR A 384 -13.59 -7.25 9.22
C THR A 384 -14.81 -6.79 8.43
N ILE A 385 -15.41 -7.65 7.60
CA ILE A 385 -16.69 -7.34 6.95
C ILE A 385 -17.76 -6.97 7.99
N LYS A 386 -17.82 -7.68 9.11
CA LYS A 386 -18.73 -7.31 10.20
C LYS A 386 -18.41 -5.92 10.76
N LYS A 387 -17.13 -5.54 10.87
CA LYS A 387 -16.74 -4.17 11.26
C LYS A 387 -17.12 -3.12 10.20
N ILE A 388 -17.04 -3.48 8.90
CA ILE A 388 -17.44 -2.62 7.78
C ILE A 388 -18.98 -2.49 7.71
N ILE A 389 -19.70 -3.62 7.80
CA ILE A 389 -21.18 -3.65 7.75
C ILE A 389 -21.77 -3.09 9.05
N PHE A 390 -21.09 -3.34 10.19
CA PHE A 390 -21.49 -2.90 11.54
C PHE A 390 -20.32 -2.15 12.21
N PRO A 391 -19.86 -1.02 11.68
CA PRO A 391 -18.79 -0.24 12.32
C PRO A 391 -19.23 0.26 13.70
N LYS A 392 -18.29 0.31 14.66
CA LYS A 392 -18.56 0.88 15.99
C LYS A 392 -19.01 2.35 15.88
N ASN A 393 -18.47 3.07 14.89
CA ASN A 393 -18.88 4.44 14.52
C ASN A 393 -19.72 4.39 13.23
N LYS A 394 -20.91 3.81 13.32
CA LYS A 394 -21.84 3.85 12.17
C LYS A 394 -22.19 5.30 11.85
N SER A 395 -22.08 5.67 10.57
CA SER A 395 -22.86 6.77 10.05
C SER A 395 -24.30 6.58 10.49
N LYS A 396 -24.79 7.47 11.32
CA LYS A 396 -26.17 7.43 11.83
C LYS A 396 -27.20 7.78 10.74
N LEU A 397 -26.72 8.14 9.55
CA LEU A 397 -27.54 8.56 8.43
C LEU A 397 -28.36 7.38 7.88
N ASN A 398 -29.65 7.58 7.72
CA ASN A 398 -30.53 6.67 7.00
C ASN A 398 -30.33 6.77 5.46
N LYS A 399 -30.99 5.92 4.67
CA LYS A 399 -30.83 5.86 3.22
C LYS A 399 -31.16 7.19 2.51
N LYS A 400 -32.15 7.94 3.01
CA LYS A 400 -32.54 9.25 2.47
C LYS A 400 -31.44 10.28 2.77
N GLN A 401 -31.02 10.37 4.02
CA GLN A 401 -29.96 11.27 4.47
C GLN A 401 -28.61 11.01 3.75
N LYS A 402 -28.28 9.73 3.48
CA LYS A 402 -27.09 9.40 2.67
C LYS A 402 -27.18 9.92 1.24
N ARG A 403 -28.34 9.90 0.61
CA ARG A 403 -28.55 10.50 -0.73
C ARG A 403 -28.41 12.02 -0.67
N GLU A 404 -29.08 12.66 0.29
CA GLU A 404 -28.95 14.11 0.51
C GLU A 404 -27.51 14.51 0.80
N MET A 405 -26.79 13.72 1.60
CA MET A 405 -25.36 13.91 1.86
C MET A 405 -24.52 13.86 0.58
N VAL A 406 -24.76 12.87 -0.29
CA VAL A 406 -24.06 12.75 -1.57
C VAL A 406 -24.38 13.95 -2.49
N GLU A 407 -25.62 14.39 -2.55
CA GLU A 407 -26.04 15.53 -3.37
C GLU A 407 -25.37 16.84 -2.90
N LYS A 408 -25.36 17.10 -1.59
CA LYS A 408 -24.81 18.31 -0.97
C LYS A 408 -23.31 18.26 -0.68
N LEU A 409 -22.65 17.15 -1.00
CA LEU A 409 -21.25 16.93 -0.61
C LEU A 409 -20.28 18.04 -1.06
N PRO A 410 -20.38 18.59 -2.29
CA PRO A 410 -19.51 19.68 -2.71
C PRO A 410 -19.69 20.97 -1.88
N GLU A 411 -20.91 21.26 -1.43
CA GLU A 411 -21.20 22.42 -0.57
C GLU A 411 -20.63 22.22 0.82
N ILE A 412 -20.90 21.04 1.43
CA ILE A 412 -20.35 20.65 2.71
C ILE A 412 -18.83 20.71 2.69
N CYS A 413 -18.19 20.23 1.62
CA CYS A 413 -16.74 20.25 1.50
C CYS A 413 -16.20 21.69 1.46
N ARG A 414 -16.84 22.60 0.72
CA ARG A 414 -16.43 24.03 0.69
C ARG A 414 -16.59 24.71 2.06
N GLU A 415 -17.65 24.40 2.80
CA GLU A 415 -17.82 24.89 4.18
C GLU A 415 -16.70 24.39 5.08
N LEU A 416 -16.39 23.09 5.04
CA LEU A 416 -15.29 22.50 5.82
C LEU A 416 -13.93 23.13 5.47
N MET A 417 -13.64 23.37 4.17
CA MET A 417 -12.40 24.03 3.73
C MET A 417 -12.29 25.45 4.31
N LYS A 418 -13.40 26.21 4.32
CA LYS A 418 -13.45 27.52 4.94
C LYS A 418 -13.20 27.47 6.45
N GLU A 419 -13.81 26.51 7.14
CA GLU A 419 -13.59 26.32 8.59
C GLU A 419 -12.13 25.93 8.88
N ILE A 420 -11.55 25.00 8.08
CA ILE A 420 -10.15 24.58 8.19
C ILE A 420 -9.20 25.76 8.03
N SER A 421 -9.47 26.67 7.09
CA SER A 421 -8.61 27.82 6.82
C SER A 421 -8.50 28.82 7.99
N ALA A 422 -9.44 28.76 8.94
CA ALA A 422 -9.47 29.60 10.14
C ALA A 422 -8.74 28.97 11.34
N LEU A 423 -8.24 27.74 11.24
CA LEU A 423 -7.53 27.06 12.33
C LEU A 423 -6.08 27.56 12.40
N ASP A 424 -5.59 27.85 13.59
CA ASP A 424 -4.29 28.52 13.81
C ASP A 424 -3.35 27.81 14.79
N SER A 425 -3.77 26.67 15.36
CA SER A 425 -2.99 25.99 16.38
C SER A 425 -3.22 24.47 16.38
N ASN A 426 -2.22 23.70 16.82
CA ASN A 426 -2.30 22.24 16.91
C ASN A 426 -3.48 21.74 17.78
N PRO A 427 -3.76 22.32 18.97
CA PRO A 427 -4.94 21.94 19.74
C PRO A 427 -6.26 22.19 19.01
N ALA A 428 -6.38 23.32 18.27
CA ALA A 428 -7.56 23.64 17.47
C ALA A 428 -7.73 22.63 16.32
N LEU A 429 -6.64 22.31 15.61
CA LEU A 429 -6.61 21.28 14.56
C LEU A 429 -7.04 19.92 15.10
N LYS A 430 -6.45 19.47 16.21
CA LYS A 430 -6.81 18.18 16.82
C LYS A 430 -8.26 18.14 17.23
N ASN A 431 -8.74 19.15 17.94
CA ASN A 431 -10.14 19.21 18.37
C ASN A 431 -11.10 19.21 17.17
N TYR A 432 -10.81 20.01 16.13
CA TYR A 432 -11.63 20.07 14.92
C TYR A 432 -11.65 18.71 14.18
N TRP A 433 -10.51 18.03 14.10
CA TRP A 433 -10.45 16.68 13.54
C TRP A 433 -11.37 15.73 14.27
N ASP A 434 -11.25 15.64 15.59
CA ASP A 434 -11.95 14.65 16.40
C ASP A 434 -13.47 14.93 16.45
N THR A 435 -13.88 16.21 16.50
CA THR A 435 -15.28 16.60 16.74
C THR A 435 -16.07 16.90 15.48
N VAL A 436 -15.45 17.38 14.43
CA VAL A 436 -16.11 17.84 13.19
C VAL A 436 -15.68 17.05 11.97
N LEU A 437 -14.36 17.08 11.65
CA LEU A 437 -13.90 16.64 10.35
C LEU A 437 -13.99 15.11 10.17
N LEU A 438 -13.46 14.33 11.10
CA LEU A 438 -13.49 12.87 11.02
C LEU A 438 -14.93 12.30 10.95
N PRO A 439 -15.91 12.76 11.77
CA PRO A 439 -17.31 12.36 11.63
C PRO A 439 -17.89 12.68 10.24
N LYS A 440 -17.66 13.89 9.71
CA LYS A 440 -18.17 14.33 8.41
C LYS A 440 -17.55 13.55 7.25
N LEU A 441 -16.22 13.33 7.29
CA LEU A 441 -15.52 12.51 6.28
C LEU A 441 -16.02 11.05 6.31
N ASN A 442 -16.24 10.47 7.49
CA ASN A 442 -16.80 9.13 7.63
C ASN A 442 -18.22 9.03 7.04
N ASP A 443 -19.07 10.01 7.31
CA ASP A 443 -20.43 10.06 6.76
C ASP A 443 -20.40 10.24 5.22
N GLY A 444 -19.56 11.11 4.71
CA GLY A 444 -19.33 11.33 3.28
C GLY A 444 -18.83 10.07 2.58
N LEU A 445 -17.76 9.48 3.08
CA LEU A 445 -17.17 8.27 2.52
C LEU A 445 -18.14 7.08 2.56
N ALA A 446 -18.81 6.86 3.70
CA ALA A 446 -19.80 5.78 3.82
C ALA A 446 -21.00 5.99 2.88
N SER A 447 -21.38 7.24 2.59
CA SER A 447 -22.46 7.56 1.66
C SER A 447 -22.04 7.30 0.20
N VAL A 448 -20.87 7.74 -0.20
CA VAL A 448 -20.28 7.51 -1.54
C VAL A 448 -20.04 6.01 -1.79
N MET A 449 -19.42 5.30 -0.85
CA MET A 449 -19.14 3.87 -0.98
C MET A 449 -20.43 3.02 -0.99
N GLY A 450 -21.37 3.33 -0.11
CA GLY A 450 -22.66 2.63 -0.06
C GLY A 450 -23.47 2.80 -1.34
N ALA A 451 -23.30 3.91 -2.03
CA ALA A 451 -23.93 4.19 -3.32
C ALA A 451 -23.23 3.47 -4.49
N SER A 452 -21.91 3.29 -4.42
CA SER A 452 -21.09 2.70 -5.50
C SER A 452 -21.40 1.22 -5.77
N GLY A 453 -21.67 0.42 -4.73
CA GLY A 453 -21.81 -1.03 -4.84
C GLY A 453 -23.00 -1.51 -5.71
N THR A 454 -24.01 -0.68 -5.91
CA THR A 454 -25.20 -1.03 -6.69
C THR A 454 -25.12 -0.66 -8.17
N SER A 455 -24.09 0.09 -8.59
CA SER A 455 -24.03 0.72 -9.91
C SER A 455 -23.27 -0.10 -10.95
N LEU A 456 -22.38 -1.03 -10.54
CA LEU A 456 -21.47 -1.72 -11.45
C LEU A 456 -22.14 -2.80 -12.32
N ALA A 457 -23.07 -3.56 -11.76
CA ALA A 457 -23.72 -4.69 -12.48
C ALA A 457 -24.41 -4.30 -13.82
N PRO A 458 -25.14 -3.16 -13.92
CA PRO A 458 -25.69 -2.72 -15.19
C PRO A 458 -24.63 -2.36 -16.24
N LEU A 459 -23.47 -1.84 -15.84
CA LEU A 459 -22.39 -1.43 -16.76
C LEU A 459 -21.80 -2.64 -17.49
N PHE A 460 -21.39 -3.66 -16.77
CA PHE A 460 -20.81 -4.87 -17.38
C PHE A 460 -21.84 -5.72 -18.13
N GLY A 461 -23.04 -5.88 -17.55
CA GLY A 461 -24.05 -6.78 -18.08
C GLY A 461 -24.78 -6.27 -19.33
N THR A 462 -24.89 -4.95 -19.53
CA THR A 462 -25.63 -4.37 -20.66
C THR A 462 -24.90 -4.53 -21.98
N ARG A 463 -23.63 -4.07 -22.03
CA ARG A 463 -22.77 -4.16 -23.20
C ARG A 463 -22.67 -5.61 -23.70
N LYS A 464 -22.34 -6.56 -22.81
CA LYS A 464 -22.24 -7.99 -23.14
C LYS A 464 -23.54 -8.58 -23.72
N LYS A 465 -24.71 -8.12 -23.25
CA LYS A 465 -25.99 -8.58 -23.76
C LYS A 465 -26.33 -8.00 -25.13
N ILE A 466 -25.98 -6.74 -25.39
CA ILE A 466 -26.16 -6.10 -26.69
C ILE A 466 -25.22 -6.75 -27.71
N SER A 467 -23.93 -6.92 -27.35
CA SER A 467 -22.93 -7.56 -28.19
C SER A 467 -23.35 -8.96 -28.65
N LYS A 468 -23.90 -9.79 -27.75
CA LYS A 468 -24.44 -11.13 -28.12
C LYS A 468 -25.62 -11.10 -29.12
N ILE A 469 -26.34 -9.99 -29.17
CA ILE A 469 -27.53 -9.87 -30.03
C ILE A 469 -27.19 -9.23 -31.38
N ALA A 470 -26.38 -8.16 -31.35
CA ALA A 470 -26.17 -7.27 -32.48
C ALA A 470 -24.70 -7.05 -32.86
N GLY A 471 -23.78 -7.73 -32.19
CA GLY A 471 -22.33 -7.59 -32.40
C GLY A 471 -21.68 -6.51 -31.53
N GLU A 472 -20.36 -6.51 -31.51
CA GLU A 472 -19.56 -5.59 -30.69
C GLU A 472 -19.66 -4.14 -31.17
N ASP A 473 -19.68 -3.91 -32.50
CA ASP A 473 -19.81 -2.56 -33.07
C ASP A 473 -21.12 -1.87 -32.60
N MET A 474 -22.25 -2.54 -32.78
CA MET A 474 -23.54 -2.02 -32.31
C MET A 474 -23.57 -1.81 -30.80
N ALA A 475 -22.94 -2.69 -30.03
CA ALA A 475 -22.85 -2.53 -28.57
C ALA A 475 -22.02 -1.30 -28.19
N ASN A 476 -20.92 -1.03 -28.89
CA ASN A 476 -20.08 0.15 -28.68
C ASN A 476 -20.84 1.45 -29.06
N ARG A 477 -21.47 1.50 -30.23
CA ARG A 477 -22.28 2.65 -30.71
C ARG A 477 -23.44 2.96 -29.76
N LEU A 478 -24.10 1.95 -29.19
CA LEU A 478 -25.21 2.11 -28.26
C LEU A 478 -24.78 2.42 -26.81
N CYS A 479 -23.56 2.10 -26.43
CA CYS A 479 -23.03 2.42 -25.11
C CYS A 479 -22.20 3.71 -25.09
N GLY A 480 -21.87 4.29 -26.26
CA GLY A 480 -21.29 5.63 -26.40
C GLY A 480 -22.37 6.67 -26.68
N GLY A 481 -22.19 7.91 -26.26
CA GLY A 481 -23.13 9.01 -26.51
C GLY A 481 -24.51 8.88 -25.88
N CYS A 482 -24.80 7.79 -25.18
CA CYS A 482 -26.11 7.54 -24.56
C CYS A 482 -26.32 8.27 -23.23
N VAL A 483 -25.30 8.92 -22.74
CA VAL A 483 -25.26 9.58 -21.43
C VAL A 483 -25.22 11.09 -21.63
N GLY A 484 -25.93 11.83 -20.80
CA GLY A 484 -25.74 13.30 -20.71
C GLY A 484 -24.30 13.67 -20.32
N THR A 485 -24.01 14.94 -20.08
CA THR A 485 -22.66 15.39 -19.70
C THR A 485 -22.17 14.66 -18.47
N LEU A 486 -21.15 13.83 -18.64
CA LEU A 486 -20.47 13.17 -17.55
C LEU A 486 -19.65 14.18 -16.74
N ASP A 487 -19.55 13.94 -15.44
CA ASP A 487 -18.84 14.87 -14.54
C ASP A 487 -17.34 14.98 -14.86
N CYS A 488 -16.74 13.91 -15.38
CA CYS A 488 -15.35 13.91 -15.84
C CYS A 488 -15.11 14.76 -17.11
N MET A 489 -16.15 15.13 -17.86
CA MET A 489 -16.05 15.97 -19.06
C MET A 489 -16.25 17.45 -18.74
N LYS A 490 -16.88 17.79 -17.62
CA LYS A 490 -17.15 19.20 -17.23
C LYS A 490 -15.90 20.08 -17.24
N PRO A 491 -14.73 19.67 -16.69
CA PRO A 491 -13.55 20.49 -16.68
C PRO A 491 -13.08 20.97 -18.05
N VAL A 492 -13.44 20.25 -19.11
CA VAL A 492 -13.05 20.60 -20.48
C VAL A 492 -14.19 21.32 -21.21
N LEU A 493 -15.43 20.82 -21.13
CA LEU A 493 -16.57 21.45 -21.78
C LEU A 493 -16.83 22.88 -21.27
N LEU A 494 -16.69 23.11 -19.98
CA LEU A 494 -16.90 24.41 -19.37
C LEU A 494 -15.81 25.43 -19.72
N LEU A 495 -14.66 25.03 -20.29
CA LEU A 495 -13.67 25.98 -20.83
C LEU A 495 -14.25 26.80 -22.01
N GLU A 496 -15.05 26.16 -22.89
CA GLU A 496 -15.74 26.84 -23.97
C GLU A 496 -16.76 27.87 -23.44
N ASP A 497 -17.48 27.51 -22.37
CA ASP A 497 -18.44 28.39 -21.73
C ASP A 497 -17.74 29.61 -21.09
N VAL A 498 -16.52 29.43 -20.52
CA VAL A 498 -15.70 30.51 -20.00
C VAL A 498 -15.19 31.39 -21.15
N LEU A 499 -14.65 30.83 -22.23
CA LEU A 499 -14.14 31.55 -23.38
C LEU A 499 -15.24 32.33 -24.11
N SER A 500 -16.47 31.79 -24.15
CA SER A 500 -17.63 32.45 -24.75
C SER A 500 -18.30 33.47 -23.80
N GLY A 501 -17.82 33.63 -22.57
CA GLY A 501 -18.40 34.53 -21.57
C GLY A 501 -19.73 34.05 -20.95
N LYS A 502 -20.16 32.83 -21.22
CA LYS A 502 -21.36 32.21 -20.60
C LYS A 502 -21.16 31.84 -19.15
N LEU A 503 -19.90 31.56 -18.77
CA LEU A 503 -19.51 31.17 -17.42
C LEU A 503 -18.35 32.04 -16.95
N SER A 504 -18.37 32.52 -15.69
CA SER A 504 -17.23 33.23 -15.13
C SER A 504 -16.10 32.28 -14.72
N LYS A 505 -14.86 32.77 -14.58
CA LYS A 505 -13.72 31.99 -14.07
C LYS A 505 -13.97 31.50 -12.64
N GLU A 506 -14.56 32.35 -11.80
CA GLU A 506 -14.89 32.04 -10.41
C GLU A 506 -15.90 30.89 -10.35
N GLU A 507 -16.92 30.94 -11.20
CA GLU A 507 -17.92 29.88 -11.25
C GLU A 507 -17.34 28.57 -11.79
N TYR A 508 -16.42 28.63 -12.78
CA TYR A 508 -15.67 27.46 -13.22
C TYR A 508 -14.87 26.84 -12.07
N ILE A 509 -14.13 27.65 -11.32
CA ILE A 509 -13.37 27.16 -10.14
C ILE A 509 -14.31 26.59 -9.07
N ARG A 510 -15.46 27.20 -8.86
CA ARG A 510 -16.47 26.67 -7.92
C ARG A 510 -16.96 25.27 -8.32
N ILE A 511 -17.11 24.99 -9.61
CA ILE A 511 -17.58 23.71 -10.13
C ILE A 511 -16.44 22.69 -10.24
N CYS A 512 -15.31 23.09 -10.83
CA CYS A 512 -14.22 22.19 -11.24
C CYS A 512 -12.93 22.37 -10.45
N GLY A 513 -12.84 23.31 -9.53
CA GLY A 513 -11.60 23.63 -8.81
C GLY A 513 -11.00 22.51 -7.98
N HIS A 514 -11.78 21.51 -7.61
CA HIS A 514 -11.30 20.30 -6.92
C HIS A 514 -10.60 19.30 -7.86
N ARG A 515 -10.73 19.49 -9.18
CA ARG A 515 -10.21 18.57 -10.21
C ARG A 515 -8.78 18.96 -10.59
N SER A 516 -7.85 18.02 -10.49
CA SER A 516 -6.44 18.22 -10.91
C SER A 516 -5.97 17.08 -11.81
N THR A 517 -4.75 17.15 -12.31
CA THR A 517 -4.14 16.08 -13.10
C THR A 517 -3.96 14.78 -12.29
N ASP A 518 -3.57 14.91 -11.03
CA ASP A 518 -3.34 13.79 -10.11
C ASP A 518 -4.31 13.89 -8.91
N GLU A 519 -5.59 13.64 -9.17
CA GLU A 519 -6.71 13.93 -8.25
C GLU A 519 -6.59 13.26 -6.87
N MET A 520 -5.99 12.08 -6.80
CA MET A 520 -5.86 11.30 -5.56
C MET A 520 -4.49 11.48 -4.89
N GLU A 521 -3.55 12.20 -5.52
CA GLU A 521 -2.31 12.59 -4.87
C GLU A 521 -2.55 13.80 -3.97
N LEU A 522 -2.30 13.63 -2.67
CA LEU A 522 -2.54 14.69 -1.68
C LEU A 522 -1.59 15.89 -1.85
N ALA A 523 -0.39 15.68 -2.37
CA ALA A 523 0.54 16.75 -2.66
C ALA A 523 0.22 17.52 -3.94
N SER A 524 -0.64 16.99 -4.83
CA SER A 524 -0.98 17.65 -6.11
C SER A 524 -1.79 18.94 -5.88
N PRO A 525 -1.34 20.10 -6.37
CA PRO A 525 -2.09 21.35 -6.26
C PRO A 525 -3.47 21.28 -6.89
N ARG A 526 -4.39 22.08 -6.41
CA ARG A 526 -5.76 22.18 -6.93
C ARG A 526 -5.97 23.51 -7.66
N PRO A 527 -6.81 23.55 -8.70
CA PRO A 527 -7.09 24.79 -9.45
C PRO A 527 -7.62 25.94 -8.58
N TYR A 528 -8.26 25.66 -7.44
CA TYR A 528 -8.70 26.73 -6.54
C TYR A 528 -7.55 27.34 -5.71
N GLU A 529 -6.37 26.72 -5.71
CA GLU A 529 -5.18 27.23 -5.01
C GLU A 529 -4.37 28.19 -5.89
N ASP A 530 -4.41 27.97 -7.22
CA ASP A 530 -3.66 28.77 -8.19
C ASP A 530 -4.54 29.13 -9.41
N PRO A 531 -4.99 30.38 -9.52
CA PRO A 531 -5.78 30.83 -10.67
C PRO A 531 -5.08 30.70 -12.02
N SER A 532 -3.74 30.75 -12.09
CA SER A 532 -2.97 30.61 -13.34
C SER A 532 -3.22 29.29 -14.04
N PHE A 533 -3.51 28.24 -13.28
CA PHE A 533 -3.86 26.92 -13.80
C PHE A 533 -5.04 26.98 -14.79
N LEU A 534 -6.07 27.77 -14.50
CA LEU A 534 -7.20 27.94 -15.40
C LEU A 534 -6.80 28.74 -16.66
N ASP A 535 -5.99 29.77 -16.50
CA ASP A 535 -5.56 30.62 -17.63
C ASP A 535 -4.74 29.81 -18.64
N GLU A 536 -3.84 28.97 -18.18
CA GLU A 536 -3.09 28.05 -19.04
C GLU A 536 -4.02 27.10 -19.80
N ARG A 537 -5.02 26.54 -19.12
CA ARG A 537 -6.00 25.65 -19.72
C ARG A 537 -6.86 26.33 -20.77
N LEU A 538 -7.31 27.55 -20.52
CA LEU A 538 -8.05 28.38 -21.47
C LEU A 538 -7.21 28.69 -22.69
N LEU A 539 -5.94 29.03 -22.52
CA LEU A 539 -5.01 29.28 -23.62
C LEU A 539 -4.82 28.03 -24.48
N GLN A 540 -4.53 26.89 -23.86
CA GLN A 540 -4.36 25.61 -24.56
C GLN A 540 -5.61 25.22 -25.35
N HIS A 541 -6.80 25.38 -24.76
CA HIS A 541 -8.06 25.08 -25.44
C HIS A 541 -8.33 26.05 -26.60
N LYS A 542 -8.09 27.34 -26.42
CA LYS A 542 -8.19 28.33 -27.49
C LYS A 542 -7.28 28.03 -28.68
N MET A 543 -6.04 27.59 -28.39
CA MET A 543 -5.07 27.21 -29.43
C MET A 543 -5.47 25.93 -30.18
N SER A 544 -6.26 25.04 -29.56
CA SER A 544 -6.72 23.82 -30.22
C SER A 544 -7.71 24.08 -31.36
N GLY A 545 -8.45 25.19 -31.32
CA GLY A 545 -9.44 25.56 -32.33
C GLY A 545 -10.67 24.61 -32.41
N MET A 546 -10.90 23.75 -31.40
CA MET A 546 -11.90 22.69 -31.45
C MET A 546 -13.21 23.11 -30.79
N ASP A 547 -14.34 22.73 -31.41
CA ASP A 547 -15.68 22.81 -30.84
C ASP A 547 -16.07 21.48 -30.18
N LEU A 548 -15.86 21.40 -28.87
CA LEU A 548 -16.17 20.22 -28.07
C LEU A 548 -17.68 19.95 -27.98
N HIS A 549 -18.48 21.00 -27.99
CA HIS A 549 -19.92 20.87 -28.01
C HIS A 549 -20.41 20.29 -29.34
N ALA A 550 -19.77 20.65 -30.47
CA ALA A 550 -20.09 20.03 -31.76
C ALA A 550 -19.72 18.55 -31.80
N MET A 551 -18.51 18.18 -31.31
CA MET A 551 -18.12 16.76 -31.24
C MET A 551 -19.12 15.94 -30.43
N ARG A 552 -19.59 16.50 -29.33
CA ARG A 552 -20.60 15.86 -28.50
C ARG A 552 -21.94 15.73 -29.20
N ARG A 553 -22.43 16.76 -29.86
CA ARG A 553 -23.69 16.70 -30.65
C ARG A 553 -23.60 15.61 -31.73
N ASN A 554 -22.46 15.49 -32.39
CA ASN A 554 -22.24 14.43 -33.39
C ASN A 554 -22.32 13.03 -32.77
N GLN A 555 -21.78 12.86 -31.57
CA GLN A 555 -21.84 11.58 -30.87
C GLN A 555 -23.26 11.25 -30.36
N GLU A 556 -24.02 12.22 -29.91
CA GLU A 556 -25.44 12.07 -29.55
C GLU A 556 -26.28 11.68 -30.75
N GLN A 557 -26.01 12.28 -31.92
CA GLN A 557 -26.65 11.93 -33.19
C GLN A 557 -26.31 10.50 -33.62
N ALA A 558 -25.02 10.13 -33.60
CA ALA A 558 -24.58 8.75 -33.93
C ALA A 558 -25.23 7.69 -33.01
N PHE A 559 -25.41 8.01 -31.74
CA PHE A 559 -26.15 7.16 -30.81
C PHE A 559 -27.65 7.02 -31.21
N ALA A 560 -28.28 8.13 -31.54
CA ALA A 560 -29.70 8.13 -31.95
C ALA A 560 -29.92 7.29 -33.23
N GLU A 561 -29.01 7.41 -34.21
CA GLU A 561 -29.01 6.60 -35.43
C GLU A 561 -28.81 5.11 -35.13
N ALA A 562 -27.81 4.76 -34.29
CA ALA A 562 -27.60 3.38 -33.89
C ALA A 562 -28.78 2.77 -33.13
N LEU A 563 -29.47 3.58 -32.32
CA LEU A 563 -30.66 3.14 -31.59
C LEU A 563 -31.84 2.89 -32.54
N SER A 564 -32.02 3.73 -33.58
CA SER A 564 -33.03 3.54 -34.62
C SER A 564 -32.74 2.25 -35.43
N GLU A 565 -31.49 2.11 -35.89
CA GLU A 565 -31.01 0.93 -36.60
C GLU A 565 -31.29 -0.37 -35.82
N PHE A 566 -30.94 -0.37 -34.53
CA PHE A 566 -31.20 -1.53 -33.67
C PHE A 566 -32.70 -1.83 -33.56
N LYS A 567 -33.53 -0.82 -33.37
CA LYS A 567 -35.00 -0.98 -33.22
C LYS A 567 -35.65 -1.46 -34.49
N GLU A 568 -35.15 -1.08 -35.65
CA GLU A 568 -35.60 -1.55 -36.95
C GLU A 568 -35.21 -3.02 -37.18
N LYS A 569 -33.96 -3.35 -36.93
CA LYS A 569 -33.43 -4.71 -37.11
C LYS A 569 -33.98 -5.71 -36.10
N TYR A 570 -34.33 -5.25 -34.88
CA TYR A 570 -34.82 -6.11 -33.80
C TYR A 570 -36.16 -5.59 -33.21
N PRO A 571 -37.28 -5.61 -33.94
CA PRO A 571 -38.55 -4.98 -33.52
C PRO A 571 -39.10 -5.50 -32.21
N ARG A 572 -38.91 -6.81 -31.92
CA ARG A 572 -39.36 -7.45 -30.69
C ARG A 572 -38.51 -7.02 -29.44
N LYS A 573 -37.38 -6.34 -29.63
CA LYS A 573 -36.49 -5.91 -28.58
C LYS A 573 -36.50 -4.39 -28.32
N ARG A 574 -37.38 -3.63 -28.95
CA ARG A 574 -37.49 -2.15 -28.82
C ARG A 574 -37.60 -1.71 -27.37
N LYS A 575 -38.56 -2.19 -26.61
CA LYS A 575 -38.75 -1.87 -25.21
C LYS A 575 -37.61 -2.39 -24.33
N TRP A 576 -37.02 -3.52 -24.71
CA TRP A 576 -35.88 -4.11 -23.97
C TRP A 576 -34.64 -3.23 -24.09
N ILE A 577 -34.29 -2.74 -25.30
CA ILE A 577 -33.11 -1.90 -25.51
C ILE A 577 -33.24 -0.58 -24.78
N ASP A 578 -34.39 0.10 -24.86
CA ASP A 578 -34.65 1.36 -24.15
C ASP A 578 -34.44 1.20 -22.64
N LYS A 579 -34.98 0.12 -22.07
CA LYS A 579 -34.83 -0.20 -20.64
C LYS A 579 -33.35 -0.48 -20.29
N LYS A 580 -32.59 -1.15 -21.17
CA LYS A 580 -31.17 -1.49 -20.92
C LYS A 580 -30.27 -0.28 -21.02
N ILE A 581 -30.43 0.51 -22.11
CA ILE A 581 -29.67 1.74 -22.31
C ILE A 581 -29.99 2.75 -21.18
N GLY A 582 -31.24 2.97 -20.83
CA GLY A 582 -31.61 3.86 -19.74
C GLY A 582 -31.05 3.42 -18.37
N LYS A 583 -30.89 2.10 -18.13
CA LYS A 583 -30.19 1.62 -16.90
C LYS A 583 -28.70 1.84 -16.98
N PHE A 584 -28.10 1.58 -18.14
CA PHE A 584 -26.67 1.79 -18.37
C PHE A 584 -26.29 3.27 -18.23
N ALA A 585 -27.02 4.16 -18.88
CA ALA A 585 -26.81 5.60 -18.81
C ALA A 585 -26.84 6.11 -17.36
N ARG A 586 -27.91 5.80 -16.62
CA ARG A 586 -28.03 6.18 -15.20
C ARG A 586 -26.91 5.63 -14.34
N ALA A 587 -26.50 4.38 -14.57
CA ALA A 587 -25.42 3.76 -13.81
C ALA A 587 -24.06 4.44 -14.10
N ASN A 588 -23.81 4.80 -15.35
CA ASN A 588 -22.56 5.45 -15.76
C ASN A 588 -22.48 6.89 -15.23
N THR A 589 -23.54 7.69 -15.41
CA THR A 589 -23.63 9.05 -14.86
C THR A 589 -23.40 9.03 -13.34
N PHE A 590 -24.09 8.13 -12.65
CA PHE A 590 -24.01 8.01 -11.20
C PHE A 590 -22.61 7.60 -10.71
N ARG A 591 -21.94 6.71 -11.44
CA ARG A 591 -20.57 6.31 -11.13
C ARG A 591 -19.58 7.49 -11.22
N GLU A 592 -19.66 8.26 -12.30
CA GLU A 592 -18.75 9.40 -12.52
C GLU A 592 -19.03 10.54 -11.53
N ASP A 593 -20.30 10.80 -11.22
CA ASP A 593 -20.70 11.74 -10.17
C ASP A 593 -20.15 11.34 -8.79
N LEU A 594 -20.24 10.06 -8.42
CA LEU A 594 -19.68 9.55 -7.17
C LEU A 594 -18.15 9.66 -7.12
N ARG A 595 -17.47 9.42 -8.25
CA ARG A 595 -16.02 9.59 -8.36
C ARG A 595 -15.62 11.04 -8.11
N SER A 596 -16.27 11.98 -8.78
CA SER A 596 -16.04 13.41 -8.59
C SER A 596 -16.26 13.84 -7.14
N LYS A 597 -17.34 13.36 -6.53
CA LYS A 597 -17.65 13.61 -5.11
C LYS A 597 -16.62 13.00 -4.15
N GLY A 598 -16.05 11.87 -4.51
CA GLY A 598 -14.90 11.31 -3.80
C GLY A 598 -13.69 12.25 -3.80
N VAL A 599 -13.38 12.87 -4.95
CA VAL A 599 -12.28 13.84 -5.06
C VAL A 599 -12.49 15.05 -4.16
N TRP A 600 -13.71 15.53 -3.96
CA TRP A 600 -14.01 16.59 -2.98
C TRP A 600 -13.58 16.23 -1.56
N ILE A 601 -13.82 14.99 -1.13
CA ILE A 601 -13.38 14.48 0.18
C ILE A 601 -11.86 14.54 0.30
N PHE A 602 -11.14 14.11 -0.74
CA PHE A 602 -9.68 14.18 -0.78
C PHE A 602 -9.17 15.63 -0.74
N SER A 603 -9.85 16.56 -1.39
CA SER A 603 -9.48 17.99 -1.38
C SER A 603 -9.62 18.60 0.03
N VAL A 604 -10.72 18.29 0.75
CA VAL A 604 -10.87 18.72 2.15
C VAL A 604 -9.77 18.15 3.03
N PHE A 605 -9.44 16.87 2.85
CA PHE A 605 -8.39 16.22 3.62
C PHE A 605 -7.00 16.82 3.32
N ARG A 606 -6.73 17.16 2.04
CA ARG A 606 -5.53 17.89 1.63
C ARG A 606 -5.43 19.24 2.36
N ASP A 607 -6.50 20.05 2.35
CA ASP A 607 -6.49 21.36 3.00
C ASP A 607 -6.24 21.27 4.50
N TYR A 608 -6.80 20.24 5.15
CA TYR A 608 -6.52 19.98 6.55
C TYR A 608 -5.04 19.66 6.80
N LEU A 609 -4.42 18.81 5.97
CA LEU A 609 -2.99 18.49 6.07
C LEU A 609 -2.11 19.72 5.79
N ARG A 610 -2.45 20.53 4.79
CA ARG A 610 -1.75 21.79 4.54
C ARG A 610 -1.82 22.75 5.72
N MET A 611 -2.96 22.78 6.42
CA MET A 611 -3.08 23.60 7.62
C MET A 611 -2.20 23.07 8.75
N ILE A 612 -2.07 21.73 8.93
CA ILE A 612 -1.06 21.15 9.86
C ILE A 612 0.34 21.62 9.45
N GLY A 613 0.68 21.53 8.15
CA GLY A 613 1.98 21.99 7.64
C GLY A 613 2.21 23.47 7.93
N LYS A 614 1.23 24.32 7.69
CA LYS A 614 1.30 25.77 7.94
C LYS A 614 1.54 26.10 9.42
N VAL A 615 0.74 25.50 10.31
CA VAL A 615 0.82 25.74 11.77
C VAL A 615 2.17 25.27 12.35
N ASN A 616 2.78 24.24 11.77
CA ASN A 616 4.06 23.69 12.22
C ASN A 616 5.26 24.19 11.41
N GLY A 617 5.09 25.21 10.53
CA GLY A 617 6.19 25.81 9.76
C GLY A 617 6.74 24.94 8.62
N LEU A 618 6.07 23.86 8.28
CA LEU A 618 6.51 22.89 7.25
C LEU A 618 5.97 23.22 5.85
N GLY A 619 4.89 24.01 5.76
CA GLY A 619 4.24 24.25 4.46
C GLY A 619 3.83 22.93 3.79
N ASP A 620 4.07 22.85 2.47
CA ASP A 620 3.76 21.65 1.68
C ASP A 620 4.73 20.46 1.91
N ASP A 621 5.82 20.67 2.66
CA ASP A 621 6.71 19.59 3.11
C ASP A 621 6.01 18.58 4.02
N ILE A 622 4.86 18.92 4.57
CA ILE A 622 3.98 18.01 5.31
C ILE A 622 3.66 16.74 4.51
N PHE A 623 3.61 16.81 3.18
CA PHE A 623 3.33 15.65 2.34
C PHE A 623 4.47 14.62 2.27
N MET A 624 5.67 14.99 2.74
CA MET A 624 6.78 14.05 2.93
C MET A 624 6.67 13.26 4.24
N LEU A 625 5.78 13.64 5.14
CA LEU A 625 5.46 12.86 6.34
C LEU A 625 4.40 11.80 6.05
N THR A 626 4.31 10.81 6.91
CA THR A 626 3.18 9.89 6.95
C THR A 626 1.99 10.54 7.66
N ILE A 627 0.81 9.98 7.47
CA ILE A 627 -0.40 10.46 8.18
C ILE A 627 -0.25 10.36 9.70
N ASP A 628 0.42 9.32 10.22
CA ASP A 628 0.64 9.15 11.66
C ASP A 628 1.58 10.24 12.21
N GLU A 629 2.64 10.58 11.48
CA GLU A 629 3.57 11.64 11.86
C GLU A 629 2.88 13.02 11.84
N ALA A 630 2.05 13.30 10.83
CA ALA A 630 1.30 14.55 10.76
C ALA A 630 0.32 14.68 11.94
N PHE A 631 -0.35 13.61 12.34
CA PHE A 631 -1.24 13.62 13.50
C PHE A 631 -0.49 13.71 14.83
N ALA A 632 0.71 13.11 14.93
CA ALA A 632 1.57 13.24 16.11
C ALA A 632 1.98 14.71 16.36
N LEU A 633 2.23 15.49 15.30
CA LEU A 633 2.47 16.94 15.40
C LEU A 633 1.26 17.66 16.05
N THR A 634 0.04 17.33 15.63
CA THR A 634 -1.16 17.94 16.24
C THR A 634 -1.38 17.53 17.69
N ALA A 635 -0.83 16.40 18.11
CA ALA A 635 -0.84 15.94 19.50
C ALA A 635 0.25 16.59 20.38
N GLY A 636 1.13 17.40 19.79
CA GLY A 636 2.26 18.03 20.47
C GLY A 636 3.43 17.10 20.75
N GLU A 637 3.53 15.99 20.02
CA GLU A 637 4.69 15.10 20.13
C GLU A 637 5.91 15.75 19.49
N ALA A 638 7.04 15.74 20.21
CA ALA A 638 8.30 16.25 19.71
C ALA A 638 8.87 15.24 18.67
N LEU A 639 8.76 15.56 17.40
CA LEU A 639 9.30 14.77 16.29
C LEU A 639 10.42 15.58 15.61
N SER A 640 11.60 15.00 15.47
CA SER A 640 12.64 15.52 14.58
C SER A 640 12.26 15.11 13.14
N VAL A 641 11.61 16.03 12.41
CA VAL A 641 11.07 15.74 11.08
C VAL A 641 11.89 16.31 9.93
N GLU A 642 12.77 17.28 10.19
CA GLU A 642 13.51 18.04 9.19
C GLU A 642 14.42 17.13 8.37
N GLU A 643 15.28 16.36 9.01
CA GLU A 643 16.19 15.43 8.34
C GLU A 643 15.41 14.36 7.55
N ARG A 644 14.34 13.84 8.14
CA ARG A 644 13.46 12.87 7.52
C ARG A 644 12.80 13.43 6.25
N ILE A 645 12.31 14.66 6.28
CA ILE A 645 11.75 15.35 5.12
C ILE A 645 12.80 15.49 4.01
N ILE A 646 14.03 15.92 4.35
CA ILE A 646 15.12 16.06 3.38
C ILE A 646 15.42 14.71 2.71
N ASN A 647 15.55 13.65 3.49
CA ASN A 647 15.87 12.32 2.97
C ASN A 647 14.73 11.79 2.08
N ARG A 648 13.47 11.95 2.48
CA ARG A 648 12.30 11.54 1.70
C ARG A 648 12.12 12.35 0.43
N LYS A 649 12.45 13.63 0.42
CA LYS A 649 12.49 14.46 -0.81
C LYS A 649 13.52 13.92 -1.80
N LYS A 650 14.71 13.53 -1.35
CA LYS A 650 15.73 12.91 -2.21
C LYS A 650 15.21 11.62 -2.84
N THR A 651 14.62 10.75 -2.02
CA THR A 651 14.01 9.49 -2.48
C THR A 651 12.89 9.74 -3.48
N TYR A 652 11.97 10.63 -3.16
CA TYR A 652 10.82 10.96 -4.01
C TYR A 652 11.26 11.57 -5.36
N SER A 653 12.25 12.48 -5.36
CA SER A 653 12.82 13.03 -6.59
C SER A 653 13.45 11.96 -7.47
N ARG A 654 14.15 10.96 -6.87
CA ARG A 654 14.66 9.80 -7.59
C ARG A 654 13.52 8.99 -8.22
N TYR A 655 12.44 8.73 -7.48
CA TYR A 655 11.30 7.98 -7.98
C TYR A 655 10.61 8.65 -9.17
N LEU A 656 10.55 9.98 -9.19
CA LEU A 656 9.96 10.75 -10.30
C LEU A 656 10.75 10.62 -11.61
N THR A 657 12.05 10.27 -11.56
CA THR A 657 12.88 10.07 -12.75
C THR A 657 12.87 8.62 -13.27
N GLN A 658 12.30 7.69 -12.50
CA GLN A 658 12.26 6.28 -12.88
C GLN A 658 11.18 6.02 -13.96
N PRO A 659 11.38 5.00 -14.80
CA PRO A 659 10.36 4.58 -15.77
C PRO A 659 9.14 3.98 -15.07
N SER A 660 8.04 3.86 -15.80
CA SER A 660 6.91 3.04 -15.34
C SER A 660 7.32 1.58 -15.27
N PHE A 661 7.15 0.96 -14.10
CA PHE A 661 7.42 -0.45 -13.90
C PHE A 661 6.35 -1.34 -14.54
N PRO A 662 6.59 -2.67 -14.66
CA PRO A 662 5.68 -3.59 -15.33
C PRO A 662 4.25 -3.49 -14.77
N MET A 663 3.26 -3.56 -15.65
CA MET A 663 1.84 -3.52 -15.27
C MET A 663 1.43 -4.66 -14.36
N LEU A 664 2.01 -5.83 -14.56
CA LEU A 664 1.79 -7.04 -13.79
C LEU A 664 3.13 -7.55 -13.27
N ILE A 665 3.26 -7.71 -11.97
CA ILE A 665 4.45 -8.25 -11.32
C ILE A 665 4.06 -9.50 -10.54
N VAL A 666 4.81 -10.59 -10.75
CA VAL A 666 4.62 -11.87 -10.06
C VAL A 666 5.93 -12.31 -9.41
N GLY A 667 5.92 -12.43 -8.10
CA GLY A 667 7.11 -12.77 -7.31
C GLY A 667 7.88 -11.53 -6.82
N PRO A 668 9.03 -11.74 -6.19
CA PRO A 668 9.95 -10.69 -5.79
C PRO A 668 10.38 -9.86 -7.00
N PHE A 669 10.35 -8.55 -6.86
CA PHE A 669 10.69 -7.62 -7.94
C PHE A 669 11.72 -6.60 -7.44
N ASP A 670 12.84 -6.54 -8.11
CA ASP A 670 13.91 -5.60 -7.86
C ASP A 670 13.91 -4.52 -8.96
N PRO A 671 13.45 -3.28 -8.65
CA PRO A 671 13.40 -2.20 -9.63
C PRO A 671 14.76 -1.89 -10.28
N GLU A 672 15.84 -1.89 -9.49
CA GLU A 672 17.18 -1.54 -10.00
C GLU A 672 17.69 -2.59 -10.98
N LYS A 673 17.59 -3.87 -10.64
CA LYS A 673 17.95 -4.97 -11.56
C LYS A 673 17.11 -4.95 -12.82
N TRP A 674 15.80 -4.71 -12.68
CA TRP A 674 14.91 -4.64 -13.83
C TRP A 674 15.24 -3.46 -14.73
N MET A 675 15.60 -2.29 -14.20
CA MET A 675 16.01 -1.13 -15.00
C MET A 675 17.31 -1.35 -15.76
N GLN A 676 18.21 -2.19 -15.25
CA GLN A 676 19.48 -2.54 -15.89
C GLN A 676 19.33 -3.61 -16.99
N ASP A 677 18.23 -4.37 -16.99
CA ASP A 677 17.98 -5.40 -17.98
C ASP A 677 17.62 -4.77 -19.34
N PRO A 678 18.42 -4.98 -20.41
CA PRO A 678 18.15 -4.45 -21.75
C PRO A 678 16.90 -5.07 -22.38
N ASP A 679 16.56 -6.30 -22.00
CA ASP A 679 15.41 -7.05 -22.51
C ASP A 679 14.16 -6.92 -21.59
N ARG A 680 14.17 -5.96 -20.65
CA ARG A 680 13.08 -5.74 -19.72
C ARG A 680 11.75 -5.47 -20.42
N ARG A 681 10.71 -6.08 -19.90
CA ARG A 681 9.33 -5.91 -20.39
C ARG A 681 8.55 -4.94 -19.50
N SER A 682 7.76 -4.08 -20.13
CA SER A 682 6.87 -3.14 -19.44
C SER A 682 5.46 -3.70 -19.18
N ASP A 683 5.07 -4.79 -19.87
CA ASP A 683 3.74 -5.39 -19.72
C ASP A 683 3.66 -6.32 -18.49
N PHE A 684 4.65 -7.19 -18.31
CA PHE A 684 4.70 -8.04 -17.11
C PHE A 684 6.12 -8.42 -16.69
N TYR A 685 6.26 -8.77 -15.42
CA TYR A 685 7.43 -9.41 -14.84
C TYR A 685 6.99 -10.67 -14.09
N CYS A 686 7.71 -11.77 -14.26
CA CYS A 686 7.53 -13.00 -13.52
C CYS A 686 8.88 -13.65 -13.26
N GLU A 687 9.22 -13.83 -11.98
CA GLU A 687 10.51 -14.43 -11.60
C GLU A 687 10.69 -15.88 -12.13
N ASP A 688 9.60 -16.65 -12.21
CA ASP A 688 9.64 -18.06 -12.61
C ASP A 688 9.63 -18.27 -14.16
N ILE A 689 9.51 -17.21 -14.96
CA ILE A 689 9.40 -17.29 -16.42
C ILE A 689 10.48 -16.40 -17.04
N SER A 690 11.42 -17.02 -17.78
CA SER A 690 12.41 -16.30 -18.56
C SER A 690 11.73 -15.44 -19.64
N SER A 691 12.37 -14.34 -20.03
CA SER A 691 11.92 -13.34 -21.00
C SER A 691 11.64 -13.89 -22.43
N ASP A 692 11.91 -15.16 -22.68
CA ASP A 692 11.76 -15.84 -23.97
C ASP A 692 10.31 -16.07 -24.46
N VAL A 693 9.30 -15.64 -23.68
CA VAL A 693 7.94 -15.58 -24.22
C VAL A 693 7.92 -14.46 -25.27
N THR A 694 8.06 -14.86 -26.51
CA THR A 694 8.13 -14.03 -27.73
C THR A 694 7.27 -12.78 -27.60
N SER A 695 7.90 -11.61 -27.64
CA SER A 695 7.25 -10.35 -27.89
C SER A 695 6.54 -10.42 -29.23
N SER A 696 5.21 -10.61 -29.24
CA SER A 696 4.47 -10.44 -30.49
C SER A 696 4.63 -8.98 -30.92
N SER A 697 5.07 -8.76 -32.17
CA SER A 697 5.10 -7.43 -32.79
C SER A 697 3.70 -6.80 -32.90
N ASP A 698 2.67 -7.57 -32.64
CA ASP A 698 1.28 -7.15 -32.64
C ASP A 698 0.89 -6.45 -31.34
N VAL A 699 0.45 -5.22 -31.46
CA VAL A 699 -0.15 -4.48 -30.34
C VAL A 699 -1.64 -4.82 -30.24
N LYS A 700 -2.00 -5.51 -29.17
CA LYS A 700 -3.39 -5.93 -28.89
C LYS A 700 -3.81 -5.46 -27.51
N GLY A 701 -5.04 -4.96 -27.40
CA GLY A 701 -5.62 -4.50 -26.14
C GLY A 701 -7.11 -4.79 -26.07
N PHE A 702 -7.78 -4.10 -25.17
CA PHE A 702 -9.24 -4.15 -25.08
C PHE A 702 -9.87 -3.13 -26.04
N PRO A 703 -11.01 -3.46 -26.67
CA PRO A 703 -11.85 -2.50 -27.37
C PRO A 703 -12.25 -1.33 -26.46
N GLY A 704 -11.65 -0.16 -26.67
CA GLY A 704 -11.91 1.05 -25.91
C GLY A 704 -13.10 1.82 -26.47
N ALA A 705 -13.01 2.29 -27.70
CA ALA A 705 -14.06 2.95 -28.47
C ALA A 705 -13.98 2.47 -29.92
N ALA A 706 -15.15 2.24 -30.54
CA ALA A 706 -15.25 1.71 -31.90
C ALA A 706 -14.76 2.74 -32.93
N GLY A 707 -14.34 2.22 -34.09
CA GLY A 707 -13.84 2.97 -35.23
C GLY A 707 -12.53 2.39 -35.72
N LYS A 708 -12.21 2.66 -36.98
CA LYS A 708 -10.99 2.22 -37.64
C LYS A 708 -10.38 3.39 -38.39
N ILE A 709 -9.10 3.67 -38.08
CA ILE A 709 -8.39 4.81 -38.68
C ILE A 709 -6.93 4.45 -38.91
N THR A 710 -6.34 5.06 -39.94
CA THR A 710 -4.92 5.02 -40.23
C THR A 710 -4.31 6.40 -39.93
N GLY A 711 -3.20 6.46 -39.22
CA GLY A 711 -2.55 7.73 -38.87
C GLY A 711 -1.12 7.55 -38.38
N THR A 712 -0.53 8.65 -38.00
CA THR A 712 0.84 8.71 -37.48
C THR A 712 0.85 8.66 -35.96
N VAL A 713 1.70 7.85 -35.39
CA VAL A 713 1.88 7.67 -33.94
C VAL A 713 2.60 8.87 -33.31
N ARG A 714 2.07 9.36 -32.21
CA ARG A 714 2.75 10.28 -31.28
C ARG A 714 2.81 9.63 -29.90
N VAL A 715 4.00 9.22 -29.49
CA VAL A 715 4.23 8.66 -28.16
C VAL A 715 4.43 9.82 -27.17
N VAL A 716 3.49 10.01 -26.25
CA VAL A 716 3.54 11.07 -25.22
C VAL A 716 3.50 10.44 -23.84
N LYS A 717 4.47 10.74 -23.01
CA LYS A 717 4.65 10.06 -21.69
C LYS A 717 3.89 10.71 -20.53
N SER A 718 3.59 12.00 -20.62
CA SER A 718 2.94 12.77 -19.55
C SER A 718 1.93 13.78 -20.13
N ALA A 719 0.87 14.07 -19.36
CA ALA A 719 -0.08 15.10 -19.70
C ALA A 719 0.55 16.51 -19.79
N ASP A 720 1.69 16.72 -19.17
CA ASP A 720 2.44 17.98 -19.24
C ASP A 720 2.99 18.24 -20.66
N LEU A 721 3.12 17.19 -21.47
CA LEU A 721 3.67 17.22 -22.85
C LEU A 721 2.58 17.22 -23.95
N ILE A 722 1.32 17.50 -23.60
CA ILE A 722 0.19 17.56 -24.57
C ILE A 722 0.47 18.54 -25.71
N GLY A 723 1.30 19.55 -25.48
CA GLY A 723 1.73 20.51 -26.51
C GLY A 723 2.45 19.89 -27.72
N GLU A 724 3.06 18.72 -27.55
CA GLU A 724 3.74 17.96 -28.62
C GLU A 724 2.79 17.24 -29.58
N ILE A 725 1.50 17.14 -29.23
CA ILE A 725 0.48 16.45 -30.04
C ILE A 725 0.00 17.38 -31.16
N GLU A 726 0.11 16.89 -32.39
CA GLU A 726 -0.42 17.54 -33.58
C GLU A 726 -1.84 17.07 -33.91
N ASN A 727 -2.59 17.88 -34.62
CA ASN A 727 -3.95 17.52 -35.01
C ASN A 727 -3.95 16.32 -35.96
N GLY A 728 -4.71 15.30 -35.62
CA GLY A 728 -4.80 14.05 -36.39
C GLY A 728 -3.82 12.95 -35.97
N ASP A 729 -2.94 13.20 -35.01
CA ASP A 729 -2.04 12.18 -34.47
C ASP A 729 -2.81 11.02 -33.83
N ILE A 730 -2.17 9.84 -33.80
CA ILE A 730 -2.59 8.71 -32.98
C ILE A 730 -1.80 8.78 -31.67
N LEU A 731 -2.48 9.12 -30.60
CA LEU A 731 -1.88 9.21 -29.27
C LEU A 731 -1.54 7.82 -28.74
N VAL A 732 -0.27 7.59 -28.44
CA VAL A 732 0.20 6.39 -27.73
C VAL A 732 0.79 6.82 -26.38
N THR A 733 0.20 6.32 -25.28
CA THR A 733 0.65 6.68 -23.93
C THR A 733 0.48 5.52 -22.95
N VAL A 734 1.11 5.63 -21.80
CA VAL A 734 1.00 4.59 -20.76
C VAL A 734 -0.44 4.50 -20.24
N SER A 735 -1.04 5.62 -19.87
CA SER A 735 -2.43 5.71 -19.40
C SER A 735 -2.94 7.15 -19.53
N THR A 736 -4.26 7.33 -19.44
CA THR A 736 -4.85 8.68 -19.39
C THR A 736 -5.65 8.90 -18.13
N ASN A 737 -5.62 10.14 -17.65
CA ASN A 737 -6.48 10.66 -16.58
C ASN A 737 -7.14 11.97 -17.05
N ILE A 738 -7.78 12.69 -16.12
CA ILE A 738 -8.48 13.94 -16.47
C ILE A 738 -7.56 14.99 -17.07
N GLY A 739 -6.26 14.98 -16.72
CA GLY A 739 -5.26 15.88 -17.29
C GLY A 739 -5.10 15.75 -18.81
N TRP A 740 -5.35 14.56 -19.35
CA TRP A 740 -5.27 14.27 -20.78
C TRP A 740 -6.51 14.69 -21.60
N THR A 741 -7.58 15.09 -20.93
CA THR A 741 -8.86 15.33 -21.63
C THR A 741 -8.73 16.44 -22.70
N LEU A 742 -7.79 17.36 -22.55
CA LEU A 742 -7.48 18.39 -23.56
C LEU A 742 -6.77 17.84 -24.81
N ALA A 743 -6.11 16.68 -24.71
CA ALA A 743 -5.46 16.02 -25.84
C ALA A 743 -6.46 15.29 -26.75
N PHE A 744 -7.55 14.77 -26.19
CA PHE A 744 -8.48 13.90 -26.90
C PHE A 744 -9.05 14.54 -28.17
N PRO A 745 -9.48 15.82 -28.16
CA PRO A 745 -10.01 16.43 -29.36
C PRO A 745 -9.00 16.56 -30.50
N LYS A 746 -7.69 16.62 -30.21
CA LYS A 746 -6.64 16.76 -31.21
C LYS A 746 -6.31 15.46 -31.94
N VAL A 747 -6.60 14.30 -31.33
CA VAL A 747 -6.10 13.03 -31.82
C VAL A 747 -7.15 12.27 -32.63
N SER A 748 -6.67 11.51 -33.62
CA SER A 748 -7.54 10.69 -34.47
C SER A 748 -7.82 9.31 -33.83
N ALA A 749 -6.93 8.81 -32.97
CA ALA A 749 -7.15 7.62 -32.18
C ALA A 749 -6.32 7.63 -30.88
N ILE A 750 -6.66 6.74 -29.95
CA ILE A 750 -5.98 6.62 -28.65
C ILE A 750 -5.58 5.16 -28.44
N VAL A 751 -4.32 4.98 -28.07
CA VAL A 751 -3.75 3.67 -27.70
C VAL A 751 -3.08 3.81 -26.34
N THR A 752 -3.46 2.94 -25.38
CA THR A 752 -2.86 2.99 -24.04
C THR A 752 -2.34 1.64 -23.58
N ASP A 753 -1.21 1.64 -22.86
CA ASP A 753 -0.67 0.43 -22.24
C ASP A 753 -1.55 -0.03 -21.09
N ILE A 754 -1.98 0.91 -20.26
CA ILE A 754 -2.86 0.68 -19.11
C ILE A 754 -4.28 1.07 -19.48
N GLY A 755 -5.23 0.24 -19.09
CA GLY A 755 -6.65 0.55 -19.28
C GLY A 755 -7.51 -0.70 -19.40
N ALA A 756 -8.80 -0.50 -19.16
CA ALA A 756 -9.85 -1.50 -19.31
C ALA A 756 -11.03 -0.88 -20.08
N PRO A 757 -12.03 -1.65 -20.50
CA PRO A 757 -13.20 -1.09 -21.21
C PRO A 757 -13.96 0.02 -20.46
N LEU A 758 -13.75 0.18 -19.16
CA LEU A 758 -14.32 1.22 -18.32
C LEU A 758 -13.25 2.21 -17.79
N SER A 759 -12.07 2.23 -18.41
CA SER A 759 -11.00 3.20 -18.11
C SER A 759 -11.38 4.62 -18.53
N HIS A 760 -10.67 5.62 -18.00
CA HIS A 760 -10.84 7.02 -18.40
C HIS A 760 -10.66 7.20 -19.92
N ALA A 761 -9.58 6.63 -20.50
CA ALA A 761 -9.34 6.66 -21.93
C ALA A 761 -10.55 6.14 -22.73
N ALA A 762 -11.04 4.95 -22.38
CA ALA A 762 -12.14 4.33 -23.09
C ALA A 762 -13.46 5.07 -22.95
N ILE A 763 -13.74 5.67 -21.79
CA ILE A 763 -14.97 6.44 -21.54
C ILE A 763 -14.94 7.72 -22.35
N VAL A 764 -13.89 8.52 -22.20
CA VAL A 764 -13.80 9.83 -22.87
C VAL A 764 -13.71 9.67 -24.38
N ALA A 765 -12.94 8.67 -24.86
CA ALA A 765 -12.88 8.37 -26.29
C ALA A 765 -14.26 8.02 -26.88
N ARG A 766 -15.09 7.26 -26.18
CA ARG A 766 -16.46 6.96 -26.62
C ARG A 766 -17.35 8.20 -26.66
N GLU A 767 -17.22 9.09 -25.68
CA GLU A 767 -18.04 10.31 -25.61
C GLU A 767 -17.65 11.33 -26.69
N PHE A 768 -16.40 11.30 -27.18
CA PHE A 768 -15.92 12.11 -28.30
C PHE A 768 -15.96 11.39 -29.65
N GLY A 769 -16.31 10.09 -29.69
CA GLY A 769 -16.33 9.32 -30.94
C GLY A 769 -14.96 8.99 -31.51
N ILE A 770 -13.92 8.95 -30.69
CA ILE A 770 -12.53 8.71 -31.09
C ILE A 770 -12.21 7.21 -30.95
N PRO A 771 -11.71 6.52 -31.99
CA PRO A 771 -11.30 5.13 -31.90
C PRO A 771 -10.26 4.93 -30.79
N ALA A 772 -10.42 3.88 -29.98
CA ALA A 772 -9.48 3.64 -28.89
C ALA A 772 -9.21 2.15 -28.64
N VAL A 773 -7.94 1.82 -28.42
CA VAL A 773 -7.47 0.51 -27.95
C VAL A 773 -6.77 0.73 -26.61
N VAL A 774 -7.23 0.08 -25.57
CA VAL A 774 -6.72 0.30 -24.20
C VAL A 774 -6.20 -0.98 -23.57
N GLY A 775 -5.24 -0.86 -22.65
CA GLY A 775 -4.67 -2.01 -21.96
C GLY A 775 -3.80 -2.90 -22.87
N CYS A 776 -3.05 -2.29 -23.76
CA CYS A 776 -2.16 -3.00 -24.70
C CYS A 776 -0.91 -3.59 -24.00
N GLY A 777 -0.48 -3.00 -22.90
CA GLY A 777 0.65 -3.45 -22.11
C GLY A 777 2.04 -3.08 -22.68
N ASN A 778 2.16 -3.00 -23.99
CA ASN A 778 3.45 -2.81 -24.68
C ASN A 778 3.44 -1.76 -25.79
N ALA A 779 2.34 -1.02 -25.97
CA ALA A 779 2.20 -0.08 -27.10
C ALA A 779 3.27 1.01 -27.08
N THR A 780 3.58 1.59 -25.94
CA THR A 780 4.63 2.63 -25.81
C THR A 780 6.05 2.08 -26.03
N THR A 781 6.25 0.78 -25.94
CA THR A 781 7.52 0.11 -26.19
C THR A 781 7.68 -0.26 -27.65
N VAL A 782 6.62 -0.81 -28.25
CA VAL A 782 6.61 -1.33 -29.63
C VAL A 782 6.46 -0.21 -30.67
N LEU A 783 5.62 0.78 -30.37
CA LEU A 783 5.33 1.90 -31.27
C LEU A 783 6.25 3.09 -30.97
N LYS A 784 6.68 3.76 -32.02
CA LYS A 784 7.53 4.95 -31.93
C LYS A 784 6.84 6.14 -32.59
N THR A 785 7.13 7.34 -32.10
CA THR A 785 6.71 8.59 -32.77
C THR A 785 7.14 8.57 -34.22
N GLY A 786 6.22 8.83 -35.14
CA GLY A 786 6.43 8.77 -36.59
C GLY A 786 6.00 7.45 -37.24
N ASP A 787 5.79 6.35 -36.49
CA ASP A 787 5.26 5.10 -37.06
C ASP A 787 3.87 5.36 -37.67
N ARG A 788 3.60 4.72 -38.80
CA ARG A 788 2.28 4.71 -39.41
C ARG A 788 1.52 3.43 -39.03
N VAL A 789 0.32 3.59 -38.46
CA VAL A 789 -0.44 2.44 -37.96
C VAL A 789 -1.92 2.49 -38.32
N ILE A 790 -2.54 1.32 -38.34
CA ILE A 790 -4.01 1.16 -38.36
C ILE A 790 -4.47 0.85 -36.95
N VAL A 791 -5.33 1.68 -36.38
CA VAL A 791 -6.01 1.43 -35.09
C VAL A 791 -7.42 0.94 -35.37
N ASP A 792 -7.73 -0.27 -34.93
CA ASP A 792 -9.07 -0.83 -34.95
C ASP A 792 -9.62 -0.93 -33.52
N GLY A 793 -10.35 0.11 -33.12
CA GLY A 793 -10.90 0.22 -31.76
C GLY A 793 -12.02 -0.78 -31.46
N ALA A 794 -12.68 -1.34 -32.47
CA ALA A 794 -13.70 -2.38 -32.29
C ALA A 794 -13.05 -3.77 -32.08
N ALA A 795 -11.97 -4.05 -32.81
CA ALA A 795 -11.21 -5.30 -32.69
C ALA A 795 -10.21 -5.28 -31.54
N GLY A 796 -9.84 -4.10 -31.04
CA GLY A 796 -8.80 -3.95 -30.01
C GLY A 796 -7.39 -4.23 -30.53
N THR A 797 -7.10 -3.84 -31.79
CA THR A 797 -5.81 -4.11 -32.44
C THR A 797 -5.18 -2.85 -33.02
N VAL A 798 -3.86 -2.80 -32.98
CA VAL A 798 -3.04 -1.77 -33.65
C VAL A 798 -1.99 -2.48 -34.50
N THR A 799 -1.99 -2.18 -35.81
CA THR A 799 -1.11 -2.85 -36.78
C THR A 799 -0.25 -1.81 -37.49
N LYS A 800 1.06 -2.00 -37.55
CA LYS A 800 1.96 -1.16 -38.38
C LYS A 800 1.67 -1.35 -39.87
N VAL A 801 1.72 -0.23 -40.62
CA VAL A 801 1.48 -0.20 -42.07
C VAL A 801 2.85 -0.23 -42.79
#